data_f21aea8541e2050a9da40dfe4efcf5d7
#
_entry.id   f21aea8541e2050a9da40dfe4efcf5d7
#
_cell.length_a   1.000
_cell.length_b   1.000
_cell.length_c   1.000
_cell.angle_alpha   90.00
_cell.angle_beta   90.00
_cell.angle_gamma   90.00
#
_symmetry.space_group_name_H-M   'P 1'
#
loop_
_entity.id
_entity.type
_entity.pdbx_description
1 polymer ?
#
loop_
_entity_poly.entity_id
_entity_poly.type
_entity_poly.pdbx_seq_one_letter_code
_entity_poly.pdbx_strand_id
1 'polypeptide(L)'
;MRKRLLRKVLSLFWILSLVGAYFSAQPDAQAANTVLVQSDFEDGTAQGWTGRSSEETLTAAAEAARSGAYGLKVADRSMGWHGVTLDVTAQMELGKTYVFSGWIKLPAGSPDSRVYMTMQRTAGSDAHYEQIANGTASASRWLELRAEYKYREPGDQLSIYFEIPDQPTLSFYLDDFALERLPDSDPIVIEYGIPSLKDVFAGDFLFGAAFENSELYQEPDKQLLAKHFNSVTPGNVLKWDSTEPEEGQFRFAGADAAVQFALDNGQQVRGHALVWHNQTPDWVFRDENGNLVSKDVLFQRMENHIKTVMGRYKDAIYAWDVVNEVIDPSQPDGLRRSLWYQIAGEEYIEKAFIYAHEADPDAVLFINDYNTHEPAKSQALYNLVKRLQEKGIPVHGVGHQTHINIDWPQMSEIENSILKFAELGLKTEITELDIDVYTNTNQRYDTLPDSIAQKQVTRYKQLFDIFRKHSDLIDNVTVWGKDDGNSWLRKYPVNRNNWPLLFDERLQSKPAYWAIVDAAQPQVPAVPANVKAAAGDQRVTLSWDAANGASGYHVKRAEQSGGPYVTVAQGVTAAVYSDAGLVNGKTYYYVISAVNNVGESRNSAEVNATPRETPTPEPGEFAVQYRSADSNAGDNHLKPHFRIVNQSEEAVPLSELTLRYWYTIDGDKPQQFHCDYAQIGGSNISGSLVKLDEARSGADYYLELSFSPAAGSIAAGGNSGEIQTRINKTDWTNYNERDDYSYDGSKTSFTDWDRVTLYRNGTLVWGIEPGM
;
A
#
# COMPACT_ATOMS: atom_id res chain seq x y z
N MET A 1 25.60 48.27 34.86
CA MET A 1 25.85 48.12 33.42
C MET A 1 26.96 47.17 33.01
N ARG A 2 27.78 46.61 33.90
CA ARG A 2 28.90 45.68 33.57
C ARG A 2 28.53 44.17 33.56
N LYS A 3 27.36 43.76 34.03
CA LYS A 3 26.97 42.35 34.10
C LYS A 3 26.08 41.87 32.94
N ARG A 4 25.65 42.74 32.04
CA ARG A 4 24.87 42.37 30.85
C ARG A 4 25.67 42.23 29.54
N LEU A 5 26.94 42.66 29.53
CA LEU A 5 27.83 42.55 28.40
C LEU A 5 28.56 41.16 28.36
N LEU A 6 28.78 40.53 29.52
CA LEU A 6 29.49 39.23 29.58
C LEU A 6 28.63 38.04 29.15
N ARG A 7 27.29 38.14 29.19
CA ARG A 7 26.40 37.05 28.73
C ARG A 7 26.14 37.03 27.22
N LYS A 8 26.41 38.13 26.55
CA LYS A 8 26.28 38.19 25.06
C LYS A 8 27.56 37.82 24.32
N VAL A 9 28.71 37.86 25.00
CA VAL A 9 30.00 37.44 24.43
C VAL A 9 30.21 35.94 24.57
N LEU A 10 29.67 35.28 25.64
CA LEU A 10 29.72 33.82 25.75
C LEU A 10 28.79 33.06 24.82
N SER A 11 27.67 33.69 24.38
CA SER A 11 26.77 33.04 23.38
C SER A 11 27.27 33.17 21.94
N LEU A 12 28.16 34.12 21.63
CA LEU A 12 28.80 34.18 20.31
C LEU A 12 30.01 33.26 20.15
N PHE A 13 30.68 32.87 21.27
CA PHE A 13 31.81 31.93 21.23
C PHE A 13 31.36 30.46 21.08
N TRP A 14 30.12 30.11 21.49
CA TRP A 14 29.60 28.76 21.32
C TRP A 14 29.00 28.53 19.90
N ILE A 15 28.63 29.56 19.17
CA ILE A 15 28.15 29.44 17.79
C ILE A 15 29.30 29.40 16.79
N LEU A 16 30.49 29.98 17.14
CA LEU A 16 31.68 29.88 16.28
C LEU A 16 32.50 28.60 16.49
N SER A 17 32.29 27.84 17.55
CA SER A 17 32.96 26.54 17.74
C SER A 17 32.22 25.38 17.14
N LEU A 18 30.95 25.56 16.67
CA LEU A 18 30.16 24.55 15.93
C LEU A 18 30.23 24.70 14.41
N VAL A 19 30.79 25.84 13.90
CA VAL A 19 31.02 26.04 12.46
C VAL A 19 32.46 25.71 12.06
N GLY A 20 33.38 25.51 13.03
CA GLY A 20 34.77 25.16 12.78
C GLY A 20 35.09 23.66 12.64
N ALA A 21 34.11 22.76 12.78
CA ALA A 21 34.31 21.31 12.65
C ALA A 21 33.82 20.72 11.31
N TYR A 22 33.46 21.56 10.35
CA TYR A 22 32.97 21.12 9.04
C TYR A 22 33.96 21.42 7.90
N PHE A 23 35.26 21.38 8.13
CA PHE A 23 36.22 21.42 7.03
C PHE A 23 37.49 20.68 7.40
N SER A 24 37.56 19.44 7.01
CA SER A 24 38.63 18.66 6.39
C SER A 24 38.44 17.15 6.60
N ALA A 25 37.32 16.59 6.07
CA ALA A 25 37.46 15.25 5.54
C ALA A 25 38.11 15.44 4.17
N GLN A 26 39.39 15.21 4.05
CA GLN A 26 39.96 14.87 2.75
C GLN A 26 39.19 13.63 2.30
N PRO A 27 38.82 13.52 1.00
CA PRO A 27 38.35 12.25 0.50
C PRO A 27 39.45 11.23 0.83
N ASP A 28 39.08 10.20 1.61
CA ASP A 28 39.94 9.05 1.86
C ASP A 28 40.44 8.59 0.48
N ALA A 29 41.75 8.46 0.33
CA ALA A 29 42.30 7.90 -0.88
C ALA A 29 41.70 6.51 -1.01
N GLN A 30 40.79 6.34 -1.98
CA GLN A 30 40.13 5.07 -2.25
C GLN A 30 41.21 4.02 -2.38
N ALA A 31 41.19 3.00 -1.53
CA ALA A 31 42.22 1.96 -1.58
C ALA A 31 42.24 1.37 -2.99
N ALA A 32 43.43 1.22 -3.55
CA ALA A 32 43.56 0.69 -4.90
C ALA A 32 43.14 -0.78 -4.94
N ASN A 33 42.55 -1.21 -6.04
CA ASN A 33 42.23 -2.62 -6.29
C ASN A 33 43.52 -3.47 -6.15
N THR A 34 43.38 -4.67 -5.62
CA THR A 34 44.47 -5.64 -5.55
C THR A 34 44.42 -6.57 -6.78
N VAL A 35 45.40 -6.51 -7.62
CA VAL A 35 45.54 -7.45 -8.76
C VAL A 35 45.87 -8.83 -8.22
N LEU A 36 45.03 -9.82 -8.52
CA LEU A 36 45.17 -11.22 -8.10
C LEU A 36 45.69 -12.11 -9.22
N VAL A 37 45.25 -11.85 -10.45
CA VAL A 37 45.71 -12.54 -11.68
C VAL A 37 45.90 -11.50 -12.76
N GLN A 38 46.95 -11.64 -13.55
CA GLN A 38 47.17 -10.93 -14.78
C GLN A 38 47.69 -11.90 -15.81
N SER A 39 47.10 -11.89 -17.01
CA SER A 39 47.59 -12.69 -18.16
C SER A 39 47.81 -11.77 -19.34
N ASP A 40 49.07 -11.55 -19.64
CA ASP A 40 49.59 -10.75 -20.77
C ASP A 40 50.24 -11.62 -21.88
N PHE A 41 50.38 -12.94 -21.59
CA PHE A 41 50.94 -13.97 -22.48
C PHE A 41 52.34 -13.69 -23.01
N GLU A 42 53.06 -12.72 -22.45
CA GLU A 42 54.40 -12.27 -22.93
C GLU A 42 55.52 -13.29 -22.67
N ASP A 43 55.26 -14.29 -21.83
CA ASP A 43 56.15 -15.44 -21.61
C ASP A 43 56.03 -16.53 -22.70
N GLY A 44 55.16 -16.33 -23.68
CA GLY A 44 54.93 -17.28 -24.78
C GLY A 44 54.13 -18.52 -24.38
N THR A 45 53.50 -18.53 -23.20
CA THR A 45 52.67 -19.63 -22.71
C THR A 45 51.21 -19.21 -22.61
N ALA A 46 50.30 -20.17 -22.34
CA ALA A 46 48.90 -19.90 -22.05
C ALA A 46 48.64 -19.42 -20.61
N GLN A 47 49.65 -19.26 -19.76
CA GLN A 47 49.59 -18.69 -18.41
C GLN A 47 48.46 -19.31 -17.54
N GLY A 48 48.28 -20.62 -17.60
CA GLY A 48 47.26 -21.33 -16.83
C GLY A 48 45.87 -21.44 -17.47
N TRP A 49 45.66 -20.75 -18.60
CA TRP A 49 44.44 -20.93 -19.37
C TRP A 49 44.38 -22.28 -20.05
N THR A 50 43.21 -22.91 -20.11
CA THR A 50 42.95 -24.19 -20.75
C THR A 50 41.73 -24.09 -21.66
N GLY A 51 41.58 -25.04 -22.60
CA GLY A 51 40.33 -25.20 -23.33
C GLY A 51 39.21 -25.67 -22.40
N ARG A 52 37.97 -25.31 -22.68
CA ARG A 52 36.78 -25.82 -21.97
C ARG A 52 36.48 -27.27 -22.33
N SER A 53 36.92 -27.69 -23.51
CA SER A 53 36.91 -29.09 -23.93
C SER A 53 38.33 -29.58 -24.20
N SER A 54 38.50 -30.75 -24.71
CA SER A 54 39.82 -31.26 -25.17
C SER A 54 40.15 -30.92 -26.63
N GLU A 55 39.28 -30.16 -27.29
CA GLU A 55 39.37 -29.89 -28.72
C GLU A 55 40.09 -28.56 -29.01
N GLU A 56 39.94 -27.55 -28.13
CA GLU A 56 40.52 -26.22 -28.38
C GLU A 56 42.05 -26.24 -28.34
N THR A 57 42.65 -25.55 -29.32
CA THR A 57 44.09 -25.25 -29.36
C THR A 57 44.37 -23.84 -28.88
N LEU A 58 45.17 -23.73 -27.80
CA LEU A 58 45.59 -22.46 -27.22
C LEU A 58 47.07 -22.19 -27.59
N THR A 59 47.34 -21.05 -28.19
CA THR A 59 48.69 -20.70 -28.61
C THR A 59 48.98 -19.22 -28.32
N ALA A 60 50.05 -18.91 -27.58
CA ALA A 60 50.55 -17.56 -27.49
C ALA A 60 51.11 -17.16 -28.88
N ALA A 61 50.54 -16.14 -29.52
CA ALA A 61 50.81 -15.78 -30.89
C ALA A 61 50.93 -14.25 -31.07
N ALA A 62 51.83 -13.79 -31.92
CA ALA A 62 52.04 -12.37 -32.18
C ALA A 62 50.82 -11.72 -32.87
N GLU A 63 50.05 -12.50 -33.65
CA GLU A 63 48.83 -12.01 -34.30
C GLU A 63 47.67 -11.79 -33.31
N ALA A 64 47.78 -12.37 -32.12
CA ALA A 64 46.80 -12.23 -31.02
C ALA A 64 47.21 -11.13 -30.00
N ALA A 65 48.34 -10.44 -30.21
CA ALA A 65 48.80 -9.41 -29.31
C ALA A 65 47.98 -8.12 -29.45
N ARG A 66 47.44 -7.64 -28.34
CA ARG A 66 46.89 -6.29 -28.17
C ARG A 66 47.95 -5.35 -27.65
N SER A 67 48.68 -5.79 -26.65
CA SER A 67 49.85 -5.13 -26.09
C SER A 67 51.03 -6.07 -26.17
N GLY A 68 52.26 -5.58 -26.02
CA GLY A 68 53.46 -6.40 -26.04
C GLY A 68 53.72 -7.16 -27.32
N ALA A 69 54.21 -8.40 -27.24
CA ALA A 69 54.59 -9.25 -28.34
C ALA A 69 53.66 -10.42 -28.62
N TYR A 70 52.92 -10.88 -27.62
CA TYR A 70 52.06 -12.05 -27.70
C TYR A 70 50.72 -11.80 -27.07
N GLY A 71 49.68 -12.50 -27.55
CA GLY A 71 48.37 -12.69 -26.93
C GLY A 71 47.92 -14.13 -27.16
N LEU A 72 46.86 -14.57 -26.53
CA LEU A 72 46.36 -15.94 -26.62
C LEU A 72 45.40 -16.11 -27.80
N LYS A 73 45.77 -16.95 -28.76
CA LYS A 73 44.89 -17.43 -29.84
C LYS A 73 44.12 -18.66 -29.37
N VAL A 74 42.81 -18.61 -29.49
CA VAL A 74 41.90 -19.74 -29.22
C VAL A 74 41.34 -20.24 -30.54
N ALA A 75 41.65 -21.47 -30.92
CA ALA A 75 41.29 -22.11 -32.18
C ALA A 75 40.68 -23.51 -31.97
N ASP A 76 40.28 -24.13 -33.07
CA ASP A 76 39.76 -25.51 -33.13
C ASP A 76 38.54 -25.75 -32.24
N ARG A 77 37.68 -24.74 -32.12
CA ARG A 77 36.37 -24.82 -31.48
C ARG A 77 35.38 -25.56 -32.38
N SER A 78 34.51 -26.38 -31.82
CA SER A 78 33.49 -27.12 -32.56
C SER A 78 32.05 -26.85 -32.04
N MET A 79 31.91 -26.29 -30.86
CA MET A 79 30.63 -25.96 -30.22
C MET A 79 30.56 -24.50 -29.76
N GLY A 80 29.37 -23.93 -29.65
CA GLY A 80 29.18 -22.53 -29.23
C GLY A 80 29.72 -22.26 -27.81
N TRP A 81 29.63 -23.23 -26.92
CA TRP A 81 30.13 -23.16 -25.55
C TRP A 81 31.62 -23.50 -25.41
N HIS A 82 32.27 -23.98 -26.47
CA HIS A 82 33.73 -24.15 -26.50
C HIS A 82 34.43 -22.78 -26.41
N GLY A 83 35.55 -22.73 -25.73
CA GLY A 83 36.29 -21.49 -25.52
C GLY A 83 37.48 -21.69 -24.62
N VAL A 84 37.87 -20.67 -23.92
CA VAL A 84 39.05 -20.66 -23.05
C VAL A 84 38.64 -20.38 -21.62
N THR A 85 39.17 -21.13 -20.65
CA THR A 85 38.81 -21.05 -19.23
C THR A 85 40.03 -20.95 -18.33
N LEU A 86 39.91 -20.25 -17.21
CA LEU A 86 40.88 -20.13 -16.15
C LEU A 86 40.25 -20.48 -14.80
N ASP A 87 40.85 -21.39 -14.04
CA ASP A 87 40.46 -21.67 -12.66
C ASP A 87 40.93 -20.53 -11.76
N VAL A 88 40.02 -19.91 -11.04
CA VAL A 88 40.23 -18.78 -10.13
C VAL A 88 39.82 -19.11 -8.68
N THR A 89 39.62 -20.37 -8.37
CA THR A 89 39.14 -20.85 -7.05
C THR A 89 40.06 -20.35 -5.93
N ALA A 90 41.37 -20.48 -6.09
CA ALA A 90 42.33 -20.12 -5.05
C ALA A 90 42.45 -18.58 -4.82
N GLN A 91 41.99 -17.78 -5.77
CA GLN A 91 42.05 -16.32 -5.74
C GLN A 91 40.81 -15.66 -5.18
N MET A 92 39.73 -16.40 -5.03
CA MET A 92 38.43 -15.83 -4.68
C MET A 92 37.97 -16.26 -3.31
N GLU A 93 37.54 -15.31 -2.50
CA GLU A 93 36.99 -15.50 -1.15
C GLU A 93 35.51 -15.15 -1.14
N LEU A 94 34.71 -16.00 -0.46
CA LEU A 94 33.28 -15.77 -0.31
C LEU A 94 32.97 -14.41 0.33
N GLY A 95 31.96 -13.70 -0.22
CA GLY A 95 31.53 -12.39 0.26
C GLY A 95 32.31 -11.20 -0.32
N LYS A 96 33.41 -11.42 -1.04
CA LYS A 96 34.25 -10.37 -1.63
C LYS A 96 33.78 -10.01 -3.06
N THR A 97 34.14 -8.79 -3.47
CA THR A 97 33.83 -8.27 -4.82
C THR A 97 35.10 -8.18 -5.65
N TYR A 98 34.97 -8.58 -6.88
CA TYR A 98 36.04 -8.69 -7.84
C TYR A 98 35.71 -7.93 -9.13
N VAL A 99 36.74 -7.49 -9.85
CA VAL A 99 36.61 -6.97 -11.19
C VAL A 99 37.35 -7.91 -12.13
N PHE A 100 36.63 -8.42 -13.10
CA PHE A 100 37.20 -9.17 -14.24
C PHE A 100 37.28 -8.25 -15.43
N SER A 101 38.39 -8.25 -16.12
CA SER A 101 38.57 -7.57 -17.42
C SER A 101 39.37 -8.42 -18.36
N GLY A 102 39.08 -8.36 -19.66
CA GLY A 102 39.82 -9.05 -20.70
C GLY A 102 39.50 -8.47 -22.07
N TRP A 103 40.47 -8.45 -22.94
CA TRP A 103 40.33 -7.89 -24.27
C TRP A 103 40.20 -8.97 -25.32
N ILE A 104 39.18 -8.86 -26.16
CA ILE A 104 38.86 -9.85 -27.19
C ILE A 104 38.90 -9.20 -28.58
N LYS A 105 39.42 -9.95 -29.56
CA LYS A 105 39.40 -9.56 -30.98
C LYS A 105 39.20 -10.79 -31.85
N LEU A 106 38.60 -10.61 -33.01
CA LEU A 106 38.44 -11.69 -33.99
C LEU A 106 39.53 -11.68 -35.07
N PRO A 107 39.88 -12.82 -35.65
CA PRO A 107 40.77 -12.90 -36.79
C PRO A 107 40.26 -12.07 -37.98
N ALA A 108 41.22 -11.62 -38.86
CA ALA A 108 40.88 -10.87 -40.06
C ALA A 108 39.90 -11.64 -40.95
N GLY A 109 38.85 -10.98 -41.42
CA GLY A 109 37.80 -11.57 -42.26
C GLY A 109 36.69 -12.27 -41.51
N SER A 110 36.73 -12.32 -40.17
CA SER A 110 35.63 -12.87 -39.36
C SER A 110 34.42 -11.93 -39.32
N PRO A 111 33.20 -12.46 -39.30
CA PRO A 111 32.00 -11.66 -39.03
C PRO A 111 32.01 -11.15 -37.59
N ASP A 112 31.44 -9.97 -37.39
CA ASP A 112 31.19 -9.47 -36.03
C ASP A 112 30.34 -10.48 -35.25
N SER A 113 30.76 -10.85 -34.02
CA SER A 113 30.17 -11.94 -33.29
C SER A 113 30.05 -11.60 -31.80
N ARG A 114 28.99 -12.07 -31.17
CA ARG A 114 28.76 -11.91 -29.74
C ARG A 114 29.76 -12.77 -28.96
N VAL A 115 30.39 -12.19 -27.95
CA VAL A 115 31.30 -12.86 -27.02
C VAL A 115 30.73 -12.73 -25.62
N TYR A 116 30.76 -13.82 -24.85
CA TYR A 116 30.38 -13.86 -23.44
C TYR A 116 31.63 -14.04 -22.57
N MET A 117 31.63 -13.37 -21.42
CA MET A 117 32.48 -13.68 -20.28
C MET A 117 31.58 -14.23 -19.18
N THR A 118 31.81 -15.47 -18.81
CA THR A 118 30.91 -16.23 -17.94
C THR A 118 31.68 -16.78 -16.75
N MET A 119 31.14 -16.63 -15.54
CA MET A 119 31.61 -17.29 -14.33
C MET A 119 30.90 -18.66 -14.23
N GLN A 120 31.68 -19.71 -14.07
CA GLN A 120 31.21 -21.04 -13.71
C GLN A 120 31.52 -21.30 -12.25
N ARG A 121 30.52 -21.70 -11.48
CA ARG A 121 30.65 -22.17 -10.10
C ARG A 121 30.17 -23.61 -10.04
N THR A 122 31.02 -24.50 -9.56
CA THR A 122 30.69 -25.91 -9.38
C THR A 122 30.58 -26.20 -7.89
N ALA A 123 29.50 -26.83 -7.47
CA ALA A 123 29.27 -27.30 -6.10
C ALA A 123 28.82 -28.78 -6.14
N GLY A 124 29.66 -29.69 -5.70
CA GLY A 124 29.43 -31.14 -5.87
C GLY A 124 29.36 -31.54 -7.35
N SER A 125 28.22 -32.04 -7.78
CA SER A 125 27.93 -32.38 -9.18
C SER A 125 27.33 -31.23 -9.99
N ASP A 126 26.91 -30.13 -9.33
CA ASP A 126 26.10 -29.09 -9.93
C ASP A 126 27.00 -27.94 -10.41
N ALA A 127 26.89 -27.62 -11.70
CA ALA A 127 27.55 -26.47 -12.28
C ALA A 127 26.55 -25.35 -12.57
N HIS A 128 26.84 -24.17 -12.07
CA HIS A 128 26.07 -22.94 -12.28
C HIS A 128 26.87 -22.00 -13.17
N TYR A 129 26.21 -21.38 -14.14
CA TYR A 129 26.81 -20.50 -15.12
C TYR A 129 26.18 -19.12 -15.04
N GLU A 130 26.98 -18.10 -14.75
CA GLU A 130 26.53 -16.70 -14.71
C GLU A 130 27.29 -15.90 -15.76
N GLN A 131 26.59 -15.42 -16.80
CA GLN A 131 27.17 -14.50 -17.78
C GLN A 131 27.38 -13.12 -17.12
N ILE A 132 28.62 -12.78 -16.80
CA ILE A 132 28.96 -11.53 -16.10
C ILE A 132 29.21 -10.35 -17.03
N ALA A 133 29.64 -10.60 -18.28
CA ALA A 133 29.74 -9.58 -19.33
C ALA A 133 29.51 -10.16 -20.73
N ASN A 134 29.10 -9.30 -21.65
CA ASN A 134 29.01 -9.64 -23.06
C ASN A 134 29.26 -8.41 -23.93
N GLY A 135 29.59 -8.67 -25.21
CA GLY A 135 29.78 -7.60 -26.20
C GLY A 135 29.95 -8.16 -27.60
N THR A 136 29.96 -7.30 -28.60
CA THR A 136 30.20 -7.69 -30.00
C THR A 136 31.65 -7.45 -30.36
N ALA A 137 32.41 -8.54 -30.51
CA ALA A 137 33.78 -8.51 -30.98
C ALA A 137 33.84 -8.41 -32.49
N SER A 138 34.90 -7.78 -33.01
CA SER A 138 35.15 -7.61 -34.45
C SER A 138 36.61 -7.90 -34.84
N ALA A 139 36.84 -8.09 -36.11
CA ALA A 139 38.21 -8.23 -36.65
C ALA A 139 38.98 -6.91 -36.68
N SER A 140 38.29 -5.75 -36.64
CA SER A 140 38.89 -4.43 -36.83
C SER A 140 39.36 -3.74 -35.55
N ARG A 141 38.80 -4.10 -34.39
CA ARG A 141 39.10 -3.44 -33.10
C ARG A 141 39.03 -4.44 -31.95
N TRP A 142 39.77 -4.13 -30.90
CA TRP A 142 39.68 -4.83 -29.64
C TRP A 142 38.44 -4.41 -28.88
N LEU A 143 37.79 -5.37 -28.25
CA LEU A 143 36.66 -5.21 -27.34
C LEU A 143 37.13 -5.52 -25.91
N GLU A 144 36.98 -4.59 -25.01
CA GLU A 144 37.10 -4.87 -23.58
C GLU A 144 35.79 -5.44 -23.06
N LEU A 145 35.85 -6.60 -22.42
CA LEU A 145 34.79 -7.08 -21.52
C LEU A 145 35.27 -6.82 -20.10
N ARG A 146 34.45 -6.11 -19.33
CA ARG A 146 34.75 -5.75 -17.96
C ARG A 146 33.48 -5.93 -17.12
N ALA A 147 33.58 -6.56 -15.95
CA ALA A 147 32.46 -6.78 -15.03
C ALA A 147 32.92 -6.77 -13.58
N GLU A 148 32.05 -6.24 -12.69
CA GLU A 148 32.12 -6.53 -11.28
C GLU A 148 31.39 -7.84 -10.99
N TYR A 149 31.95 -8.66 -10.11
CA TYR A 149 31.36 -9.92 -9.66
C TYR A 149 31.52 -10.04 -8.15
N LYS A 150 30.39 -10.16 -7.43
CA LYS A 150 30.40 -10.45 -5.99
C LYS A 150 30.25 -11.96 -5.80
N TYR A 151 31.27 -12.62 -5.22
CA TYR A 151 31.23 -14.03 -4.92
C TYR A 151 30.29 -14.28 -3.70
N ARG A 152 29.06 -14.68 -3.98
CA ARG A 152 27.97 -14.75 -2.96
C ARG A 152 27.69 -16.15 -2.46
N GLU A 153 27.89 -17.16 -3.27
CA GLU A 153 27.56 -18.57 -2.97
C GLU A 153 28.80 -19.45 -3.04
N PRO A 154 29.03 -20.33 -2.07
CA PRO A 154 30.21 -21.18 -2.08
C PRO A 154 30.20 -22.16 -3.27
N GLY A 155 31.39 -22.50 -3.76
CA GLY A 155 31.62 -23.51 -4.79
C GLY A 155 32.93 -24.22 -4.55
N ASP A 156 33.01 -25.48 -4.94
CA ASP A 156 34.24 -26.28 -4.87
C ASP A 156 35.24 -25.85 -5.92
N GLN A 157 34.73 -25.32 -7.06
CA GLN A 157 35.54 -24.79 -8.15
C GLN A 157 34.88 -23.55 -8.75
N LEU A 158 35.69 -22.52 -9.02
CA LEU A 158 35.33 -21.30 -9.70
C LEU A 158 36.21 -21.14 -10.95
N SER A 159 35.58 -20.94 -12.10
CA SER A 159 36.27 -20.75 -13.36
C SER A 159 35.66 -19.59 -14.15
N ILE A 160 36.49 -18.72 -14.67
CA ILE A 160 36.10 -17.70 -15.64
C ILE A 160 36.38 -18.21 -17.05
N TYR A 161 35.47 -17.98 -18.00
CA TYR A 161 35.67 -18.38 -19.37
C TYR A 161 35.10 -17.38 -20.38
N PHE A 162 35.66 -17.46 -21.62
CA PHE A 162 35.20 -16.70 -22.76
C PHE A 162 34.73 -17.64 -23.86
N GLU A 163 33.58 -17.32 -24.45
CA GLU A 163 32.94 -18.12 -25.49
C GLU A 163 32.24 -17.26 -26.55
N ILE A 164 32.02 -17.84 -27.75
CA ILE A 164 31.26 -17.22 -28.85
C ILE A 164 30.10 -18.17 -29.18
N PRO A 165 28.90 -18.01 -28.60
CA PRO A 165 27.84 -19.01 -28.69
C PRO A 165 27.25 -19.13 -30.10
N ASP A 166 27.15 -18.01 -30.84
CA ASP A 166 26.51 -17.97 -32.15
C ASP A 166 27.41 -18.43 -33.29
N GLN A 167 28.73 -18.67 -33.04
CA GLN A 167 29.73 -19.06 -34.03
C GLN A 167 30.61 -20.20 -33.48
N PRO A 168 30.18 -21.45 -33.60
CA PRO A 168 30.81 -22.60 -32.93
C PRO A 168 32.26 -22.82 -33.28
N THR A 169 32.67 -22.53 -34.53
CA THR A 169 34.02 -22.84 -35.07
C THR A 169 34.91 -21.60 -35.19
N LEU A 170 34.40 -20.42 -34.78
CA LEU A 170 35.14 -19.17 -34.93
C LEU A 170 36.27 -19.08 -33.90
N SER A 171 37.51 -18.91 -34.36
CA SER A 171 38.64 -18.58 -33.50
C SER A 171 38.56 -17.15 -32.98
N PHE A 172 39.19 -16.89 -31.83
CA PHE A 172 39.32 -15.53 -31.30
C PHE A 172 40.66 -15.33 -30.59
N TYR A 173 40.95 -14.08 -30.29
CA TYR A 173 42.15 -13.66 -29.56
C TYR A 173 41.73 -13.09 -28.21
N LEU A 174 42.46 -13.47 -27.15
CA LEU A 174 42.33 -12.94 -25.79
C LEU A 174 43.69 -12.33 -25.38
N ASP A 175 43.65 -11.13 -24.79
CA ASP A 175 44.85 -10.49 -24.27
C ASP A 175 44.52 -9.59 -23.08
N ASP A 176 45.55 -9.21 -22.32
CA ASP A 176 45.47 -8.28 -21.18
C ASP A 176 44.31 -8.63 -20.23
N PHE A 177 44.20 -9.90 -19.79
CA PHE A 177 43.23 -10.30 -18.76
C PHE A 177 43.72 -9.91 -17.38
N ALA A 178 42.81 -9.38 -16.57
CA ALA A 178 43.05 -9.12 -15.15
C ALA A 178 41.86 -9.56 -14.28
N LEU A 179 42.20 -10.15 -13.14
CA LEU A 179 41.31 -10.34 -12.00
C LEU A 179 41.82 -9.47 -10.86
N GLU A 180 41.00 -8.52 -10.43
CA GLU A 180 41.31 -7.60 -9.36
C GLU A 180 40.29 -7.82 -8.23
N ARG A 181 40.75 -7.76 -6.98
CA ARG A 181 39.87 -7.68 -5.81
C ARG A 181 39.65 -6.22 -5.46
N LEU A 182 38.40 -5.82 -5.36
CA LEU A 182 38.04 -4.50 -4.81
C LEU A 182 38.40 -4.43 -3.33
N PRO A 183 38.77 -3.24 -2.83
CA PRO A 183 38.96 -3.02 -1.42
C PRO A 183 37.72 -3.46 -0.65
N ASP A 184 37.93 -4.01 0.54
CA ASP A 184 36.80 -4.33 1.40
C ASP A 184 36.08 -3.01 1.73
N SER A 185 34.80 -2.94 1.41
CA SER A 185 33.93 -1.89 1.94
C SER A 185 33.86 -2.04 3.47
N ASP A 186 33.57 -0.95 4.17
CA ASP A 186 33.28 -1.04 5.59
C ASP A 186 32.26 -2.16 5.87
N PRO A 187 32.45 -2.93 6.95
CA PRO A 187 31.54 -4.02 7.27
C PRO A 187 30.08 -3.52 7.26
N ILE A 188 29.21 -4.21 6.56
CA ILE A 188 27.79 -3.95 6.66
C ILE A 188 27.33 -4.40 8.04
N VAL A 189 26.73 -3.49 8.79
CA VAL A 189 26.14 -3.76 10.11
C VAL A 189 24.71 -3.25 10.04
N ILE A 190 23.75 -4.10 10.41
CA ILE A 190 22.34 -3.69 10.43
C ILE A 190 22.07 -2.74 11.62
N GLU A 191 21.01 -1.96 11.49
CA GLU A 191 20.57 -1.04 12.54
C GLU A 191 19.77 -1.80 13.62
N TYR A 192 20.44 -2.29 14.69
CA TYR A 192 19.75 -3.02 15.77
C TYR A 192 18.82 -2.14 16.61
N GLY A 193 19.08 -0.85 16.70
CA GLY A 193 18.34 0.09 17.55
C GLY A 193 17.02 0.59 17.00
N ILE A 194 16.67 0.24 15.76
CA ILE A 194 15.40 0.65 15.13
C ILE A 194 14.28 -0.35 15.42
N PRO A 195 12.97 0.05 15.39
CA PRO A 195 11.84 -0.84 15.57
C PRO A 195 11.86 -2.01 14.59
N SER A 196 11.48 -3.21 15.01
CA SER A 196 11.32 -4.35 14.11
C SER A 196 9.99 -4.24 13.35
N LEU A 197 9.99 -4.38 12.01
CA LEU A 197 8.76 -4.27 11.22
C LEU A 197 7.72 -5.33 11.61
N LYS A 198 8.15 -6.59 11.84
CA LYS A 198 7.25 -7.65 12.30
C LYS A 198 6.59 -7.34 13.64
N ASP A 199 7.27 -6.57 14.52
CA ASP A 199 6.72 -6.19 15.82
C ASP A 199 5.82 -4.95 15.69
N VAL A 200 6.17 -4.01 14.80
CA VAL A 200 5.36 -2.82 14.50
C VAL A 200 3.99 -3.20 13.95
N PHE A 201 3.92 -4.21 13.10
CA PHE A 201 2.69 -4.66 12.44
C PHE A 201 2.10 -5.95 13.05
N ALA A 202 2.57 -6.40 14.23
CA ALA A 202 2.13 -7.66 14.84
C ALA A 202 0.63 -7.75 15.12
N GLY A 203 -0.07 -6.62 15.26
CA GLY A 203 -1.52 -6.54 15.44
C GLY A 203 -2.32 -6.39 14.16
N ASP A 204 -1.64 -6.21 13.03
CA ASP A 204 -2.27 -5.94 11.74
C ASP A 204 -2.16 -7.16 10.80
N PHE A 205 -0.94 -7.64 10.50
CA PHE A 205 -0.66 -8.75 9.56
C PHE A 205 0.77 -9.29 9.75
N LEU A 206 1.08 -10.41 9.13
CA LEU A 206 2.47 -10.88 9.01
C LEU A 206 3.24 -9.94 8.08
N PHE A 207 4.48 -9.61 8.46
CA PHE A 207 5.36 -8.78 7.64
C PHE A 207 6.46 -9.65 7.03
N GLY A 208 6.39 -9.82 5.70
CA GLY A 208 7.24 -10.75 4.97
C GLY A 208 8.28 -10.11 4.06
N ALA A 209 9.29 -10.89 3.68
CA ALA A 209 10.23 -10.55 2.62
C ALA A 209 10.52 -11.76 1.73
N ALA A 210 10.67 -11.51 0.41
CA ALA A 210 11.32 -12.47 -0.46
C ALA A 210 12.84 -12.38 -0.29
N PHE A 211 13.51 -13.52 -0.47
CA PHE A 211 14.97 -13.58 -0.40
C PHE A 211 15.53 -14.68 -1.31
N GLU A 212 16.83 -14.58 -1.63
CA GLU A 212 17.58 -15.56 -2.39
C GLU A 212 18.53 -16.36 -1.49
N ASN A 213 18.79 -17.61 -1.83
CA ASN A 213 19.71 -18.47 -1.05
C ASN A 213 21.11 -17.88 -0.88
N SER A 214 21.59 -17.10 -1.85
CA SER A 214 22.89 -16.40 -1.77
C SER A 214 22.98 -15.49 -0.54
N GLU A 215 21.84 -14.97 -0.06
CA GLU A 215 21.76 -14.07 1.10
C GLU A 215 21.98 -14.81 2.42
N LEU A 216 21.69 -16.12 2.44
CA LEU A 216 21.91 -16.97 3.61
C LEU A 216 23.41 -17.25 3.91
N TYR A 217 24.30 -16.93 2.99
CA TYR A 217 25.75 -17.00 3.20
C TYR A 217 26.35 -15.71 3.74
N GLN A 218 25.54 -14.66 3.90
CA GLN A 218 25.97 -13.36 4.40
C GLN A 218 25.31 -13.09 5.75
N GLU A 219 26.11 -12.97 6.80
CA GLU A 219 25.59 -12.81 8.17
C GLU A 219 24.72 -11.56 8.35
N PRO A 220 25.05 -10.36 7.79
CA PRO A 220 24.17 -9.19 7.90
C PRO A 220 22.81 -9.39 7.25
N ASP A 221 22.74 -10.13 6.12
CA ASP A 221 21.50 -10.43 5.41
C ASP A 221 20.58 -11.30 6.27
N LYS A 222 21.12 -12.37 6.87
CA LYS A 222 20.39 -13.23 7.82
C LYS A 222 19.86 -12.43 9.01
N GLN A 223 20.70 -11.55 9.57
CA GLN A 223 20.34 -10.71 10.71
C GLN A 223 19.21 -9.74 10.37
N LEU A 224 19.22 -9.14 9.18
CA LEU A 224 18.13 -8.27 8.72
C LEU A 224 16.82 -9.05 8.58
N LEU A 225 16.87 -10.20 7.89
CA LEU A 225 15.71 -11.08 7.71
C LEU A 225 15.12 -11.52 9.07
N ALA A 226 15.96 -12.00 9.97
CA ALA A 226 15.51 -12.45 11.29
C ALA A 226 14.94 -11.32 12.16
N LYS A 227 15.52 -10.09 12.05
CA LYS A 227 15.08 -8.94 12.83
C LYS A 227 13.73 -8.39 12.39
N HIS A 228 13.51 -8.20 11.09
CA HIS A 228 12.41 -7.39 10.60
C HIS A 228 11.21 -8.19 10.10
N PHE A 229 11.36 -9.48 9.79
CA PHE A 229 10.34 -10.27 9.12
C PHE A 229 9.92 -11.50 9.94
N ASN A 230 8.63 -11.81 9.97
CA ASN A 230 8.05 -13.02 10.56
C ASN A 230 7.42 -13.95 9.51
N SER A 231 7.50 -13.55 8.23
CA SER A 231 7.17 -14.37 7.07
C SER A 231 8.26 -14.24 6.02
N VAL A 232 8.55 -15.30 5.26
CA VAL A 232 9.52 -15.27 4.17
C VAL A 232 9.02 -16.04 2.97
N THR A 233 9.44 -15.60 1.76
CA THR A 233 9.18 -16.27 0.50
C THR A 233 10.52 -16.51 -0.20
N PRO A 234 11.00 -17.76 -0.32
CA PRO A 234 12.15 -18.07 -1.14
C PRO A 234 11.89 -17.74 -2.61
N GLY A 235 12.68 -16.81 -3.18
CA GLY A 235 12.36 -16.19 -4.47
C GLY A 235 12.44 -17.14 -5.66
N ASN A 236 13.38 -18.13 -5.65
CA ASN A 236 13.62 -19.00 -6.79
C ASN A 236 13.70 -20.50 -6.45
N VAL A 237 14.21 -20.90 -5.30
CA VAL A 237 14.56 -22.30 -5.00
C VAL A 237 13.40 -23.27 -4.88
N LEU A 238 12.15 -22.80 -4.80
CA LEU A 238 10.93 -23.61 -4.80
C LEU A 238 10.26 -23.67 -6.17
N LYS A 239 10.75 -22.95 -7.18
CA LYS A 239 10.21 -23.01 -8.53
C LYS A 239 10.57 -24.31 -9.22
N TRP A 240 9.82 -24.69 -10.23
CA TRP A 240 9.93 -26.00 -10.87
C TRP A 240 11.33 -26.29 -11.44
N ASP A 241 11.92 -25.34 -12.17
CA ASP A 241 13.26 -25.49 -12.75
C ASP A 241 14.36 -25.69 -11.71
N SER A 242 14.15 -25.17 -10.51
CA SER A 242 15.09 -25.34 -9.39
C SER A 242 14.89 -26.64 -8.63
N THR A 243 13.62 -27.07 -8.45
CA THR A 243 13.28 -28.27 -7.68
C THR A 243 13.30 -29.56 -8.49
N GLU A 244 12.94 -29.51 -9.79
CA GLU A 244 12.91 -30.66 -10.69
C GLU A 244 13.36 -30.27 -12.12
N PRO A 245 14.64 -29.94 -12.33
CA PRO A 245 15.17 -29.51 -13.63
C PRO A 245 15.10 -30.59 -14.71
N GLU A 246 15.11 -31.88 -14.34
CA GLU A 246 14.95 -33.03 -15.20
C GLU A 246 13.87 -33.94 -14.63
N GLU A 247 13.10 -34.62 -15.48
CA GLU A 247 11.98 -35.46 -15.09
C GLU A 247 12.38 -36.50 -14.03
N GLY A 248 11.77 -36.41 -12.84
CA GLY A 248 12.04 -37.32 -11.71
C GLY A 248 13.36 -37.04 -10.95
N GLN A 249 14.12 -36.00 -11.33
CA GLN A 249 15.37 -35.62 -10.67
C GLN A 249 15.16 -34.42 -9.76
N PHE A 250 14.71 -34.68 -8.54
CA PHE A 250 14.45 -33.64 -7.57
C PHE A 250 15.71 -33.12 -6.88
N ARG A 251 15.81 -31.78 -6.73
CA ARG A 251 16.91 -31.06 -6.08
C ARG A 251 16.36 -30.15 -5.00
N PHE A 252 16.51 -30.56 -3.74
CA PHE A 252 15.91 -29.82 -2.62
C PHE A 252 16.91 -29.08 -1.74
N ALA A 253 18.21 -29.20 -1.97
CA ALA A 253 19.22 -28.63 -1.07
C ALA A 253 19.05 -27.12 -0.84
N GLY A 254 18.74 -26.35 -1.88
CA GLY A 254 18.49 -24.93 -1.78
C GLY A 254 17.19 -24.62 -1.03
N ALA A 255 16.11 -25.32 -1.36
CA ALA A 255 14.82 -25.14 -0.72
C ALA A 255 14.86 -25.59 0.76
N ASP A 256 15.55 -26.70 1.07
CA ASP A 256 15.76 -27.16 2.45
C ASP A 256 16.49 -26.09 3.28
N ALA A 257 17.56 -25.51 2.76
CA ALA A 257 18.31 -24.46 3.45
C ALA A 257 17.45 -23.22 3.73
N ALA A 258 16.63 -22.80 2.76
CA ALA A 258 15.73 -21.66 2.89
C ALA A 258 14.65 -21.91 3.95
N VAL A 259 13.98 -23.06 3.87
CA VAL A 259 12.93 -23.45 4.83
C VAL A 259 13.52 -23.62 6.23
N GLN A 260 14.67 -24.28 6.36
CA GLN A 260 15.32 -24.48 7.66
C GLN A 260 15.71 -23.15 8.31
N PHE A 261 16.27 -22.20 7.53
CA PHE A 261 16.56 -20.87 8.03
C PHE A 261 15.31 -20.18 8.61
N ALA A 262 14.18 -20.26 7.92
CA ALA A 262 12.93 -19.67 8.39
C ALA A 262 12.46 -20.32 9.71
N LEU A 263 12.47 -21.66 9.78
CA LEU A 263 12.07 -22.40 10.98
C LEU A 263 12.97 -22.09 12.17
N ASP A 264 14.28 -22.01 11.97
CA ASP A 264 15.26 -21.67 13.01
C ASP A 264 15.03 -20.24 13.59
N ASN A 265 14.42 -19.35 12.80
CA ASN A 265 14.09 -17.98 13.21
C ASN A 265 12.62 -17.78 13.59
N GLY A 266 11.82 -18.86 13.63
CA GLY A 266 10.38 -18.78 13.97
C GLY A 266 9.55 -18.03 12.95
N GLN A 267 9.96 -18.02 11.68
CA GLN A 267 9.28 -17.35 10.58
C GLN A 267 8.32 -18.31 9.86
N GLN A 268 7.20 -17.79 9.38
CA GLN A 268 6.30 -18.49 8.47
C GLN A 268 6.89 -18.53 7.06
N VAL A 269 6.63 -19.60 6.30
CA VAL A 269 7.14 -19.73 4.93
C VAL A 269 5.99 -19.76 3.94
N ARG A 270 6.08 -18.96 2.87
CA ARG A 270 5.24 -19.05 1.66
C ARG A 270 5.96 -19.79 0.56
N GLY A 271 5.32 -20.78 -0.03
CA GLY A 271 5.83 -21.53 -1.17
C GLY A 271 5.51 -20.82 -2.50
N HIS A 272 6.53 -20.49 -3.29
CA HIS A 272 6.41 -19.80 -4.56
C HIS A 272 7.28 -20.44 -5.64
N ALA A 273 6.71 -20.96 -6.72
CA ALA A 273 5.33 -21.26 -7.03
C ALA A 273 5.26 -22.66 -7.66
N LEU A 274 4.12 -23.38 -7.48
CA LEU A 274 4.01 -24.77 -7.98
C LEU A 274 3.83 -24.82 -9.50
N VAL A 275 2.97 -23.99 -10.06
CA VAL A 275 2.66 -23.95 -11.50
C VAL A 275 2.77 -22.53 -12.04
N TRP A 276 3.73 -22.30 -12.91
CA TRP A 276 3.96 -21.01 -13.56
C TRP A 276 4.34 -21.24 -15.03
N HIS A 277 4.16 -20.25 -15.89
CA HIS A 277 4.51 -20.31 -17.31
C HIS A 277 5.99 -19.98 -17.59
N ASN A 278 6.68 -19.40 -16.62
CA ASN A 278 8.11 -19.17 -16.60
C ASN A 278 8.78 -20.16 -15.61
N GLN A 279 10.08 -20.34 -15.70
CA GLN A 279 10.88 -21.20 -14.83
C GLN A 279 10.27 -22.59 -14.63
N THR A 280 9.70 -23.14 -15.71
CA THR A 280 9.23 -24.50 -15.85
C THR A 280 9.99 -25.17 -16.99
N PRO A 281 10.69 -26.28 -16.77
CA PRO A 281 11.51 -26.91 -17.79
C PRO A 281 10.71 -27.40 -19.00
N ASP A 282 11.30 -27.35 -20.18
CA ASP A 282 10.65 -27.78 -21.43
C ASP A 282 10.15 -29.24 -21.42
N TRP A 283 10.85 -30.12 -20.71
CA TRP A 283 10.46 -31.55 -20.60
C TRP A 283 9.04 -31.69 -20.00
N VAL A 284 8.57 -30.77 -19.21
CA VAL A 284 7.20 -30.79 -18.64
C VAL A 284 6.16 -30.80 -19.74
N PHE A 285 6.40 -30.06 -20.82
CA PHE A 285 5.46 -29.84 -21.93
C PHE A 285 5.74 -30.67 -23.18
N ARG A 286 6.95 -31.24 -23.30
CA ARG A 286 7.39 -31.89 -24.53
C ARG A 286 7.84 -33.33 -24.30
N ASP A 287 7.67 -34.13 -25.36
CA ASP A 287 8.24 -35.46 -25.47
C ASP A 287 9.73 -35.38 -25.97
N GLU A 288 10.40 -36.52 -26.01
CA GLU A 288 11.77 -36.65 -26.52
C GLU A 288 11.97 -36.23 -27.98
N ASN A 289 10.87 -36.09 -28.75
CA ASN A 289 10.87 -35.64 -30.14
C ASN A 289 10.56 -34.13 -30.25
N GLY A 290 10.36 -33.42 -29.11
CA GLY A 290 10.04 -32.01 -29.04
C GLY A 290 8.55 -31.69 -29.31
N ASN A 291 7.65 -32.64 -29.46
CA ASN A 291 6.23 -32.45 -29.60
C ASN A 291 5.57 -32.16 -28.24
N LEU A 292 4.47 -31.39 -28.25
CA LEU A 292 3.68 -31.24 -27.03
C LEU A 292 3.12 -32.59 -26.56
N VAL A 293 3.24 -32.82 -25.27
CA VAL A 293 2.70 -34.03 -24.62
C VAL A 293 1.17 -34.04 -24.61
N SER A 294 0.58 -35.21 -24.37
CA SER A 294 -0.86 -35.30 -24.14
C SER A 294 -1.23 -34.66 -22.78
N LYS A 295 -2.49 -34.26 -22.65
CA LYS A 295 -3.07 -33.73 -21.42
C LYS A 295 -2.87 -34.69 -20.23
N ASP A 296 -3.02 -35.99 -20.44
CA ASP A 296 -2.85 -36.99 -19.38
C ASP A 296 -1.39 -37.06 -18.89
N VAL A 297 -0.40 -36.98 -19.78
CA VAL A 297 1.01 -36.92 -19.42
C VAL A 297 1.32 -35.64 -18.66
N LEU A 298 0.80 -34.47 -19.12
CA LEU A 298 0.97 -33.21 -18.42
C LEU A 298 0.43 -33.29 -17.00
N PHE A 299 -0.76 -33.84 -16.81
CA PHE A 299 -1.38 -33.96 -15.48
C PHE A 299 -0.62 -34.93 -14.59
N GLN A 300 -0.11 -36.03 -15.12
CA GLN A 300 0.73 -36.99 -14.37
C GLN A 300 2.02 -36.32 -13.86
N ARG A 301 2.70 -35.53 -14.72
CA ARG A 301 3.89 -34.76 -14.37
C ARG A 301 3.59 -33.75 -13.30
N MET A 302 2.50 -32.96 -13.49
CA MET A 302 2.07 -31.94 -12.54
C MET A 302 1.67 -32.52 -11.18
N GLU A 303 0.94 -33.63 -11.16
CA GLU A 303 0.56 -34.31 -9.92
C GLU A 303 1.79 -34.81 -9.16
N ASN A 304 2.73 -35.48 -9.87
CA ASN A 304 3.96 -35.96 -9.26
C ASN A 304 4.79 -34.82 -8.65
N HIS A 305 4.97 -33.73 -9.41
CA HIS A 305 5.71 -32.56 -8.94
C HIS A 305 5.07 -31.95 -7.69
N ILE A 306 3.79 -31.58 -7.78
CA ILE A 306 3.08 -30.92 -6.68
C ILE A 306 3.10 -31.78 -5.42
N LYS A 307 2.76 -33.08 -5.54
CA LYS A 307 2.72 -33.96 -4.38
C LYS A 307 4.11 -34.21 -3.78
N THR A 308 5.14 -34.26 -4.60
CA THR A 308 6.52 -34.43 -4.11
C THR A 308 7.02 -33.18 -3.39
N VAL A 309 6.87 -32.02 -3.99
CA VAL A 309 7.34 -30.75 -3.41
C VAL A 309 6.55 -30.40 -2.15
N MET A 310 5.22 -30.36 -2.23
CA MET A 310 4.39 -30.02 -1.07
C MET A 310 4.50 -31.07 0.04
N GLY A 311 4.54 -32.37 -0.31
CA GLY A 311 4.70 -33.45 0.66
C GLY A 311 6.00 -33.37 1.45
N ARG A 312 7.09 -32.86 0.82
CA ARG A 312 8.36 -32.61 1.52
C ARG A 312 8.26 -31.52 2.57
N TYR A 313 7.54 -30.44 2.27
CA TYR A 313 7.46 -29.25 3.12
C TYR A 313 6.14 -29.14 3.88
N LYS A 314 5.37 -30.21 3.95
CA LYS A 314 4.17 -30.29 4.76
C LYS A 314 4.48 -29.88 6.20
N ASP A 315 3.60 -29.13 6.82
CA ASP A 315 3.75 -28.55 8.17
C ASP A 315 4.84 -27.44 8.30
N ALA A 316 5.67 -27.22 7.26
CA ALA A 316 6.70 -26.17 7.26
C ALA A 316 6.29 -24.94 6.43
N ILE A 317 5.54 -25.14 5.36
CA ILE A 317 5.06 -24.08 4.47
C ILE A 317 3.56 -23.93 4.66
N TYR A 318 3.12 -22.77 5.20
CA TYR A 318 1.70 -22.56 5.55
C TYR A 318 0.82 -22.19 4.36
N ALA A 319 1.40 -21.61 3.32
CA ALA A 319 0.68 -21.11 2.15
C ALA A 319 1.45 -21.34 0.87
N TRP A 320 0.76 -21.61 -0.24
CA TRP A 320 1.36 -21.84 -1.55
C TRP A 320 0.70 -21.03 -2.64
N ASP A 321 1.51 -20.42 -3.49
CA ASP A 321 1.09 -19.94 -4.80
C ASP A 321 0.96 -21.16 -5.73
N VAL A 322 -0.26 -21.72 -5.79
CA VAL A 322 -0.52 -22.95 -6.55
C VAL A 322 -0.37 -22.69 -8.04
N VAL A 323 -0.97 -21.61 -8.51
CA VAL A 323 -0.78 -21.12 -9.88
C VAL A 323 -0.38 -19.65 -9.85
N ASN A 324 0.58 -19.30 -10.69
CA ASN A 324 1.13 -17.95 -10.79
C ASN A 324 0.88 -17.36 -12.16
N GLU A 325 0.32 -16.11 -12.23
CA GLU A 325 0.18 -15.28 -13.42
C GLU A 325 -0.64 -15.92 -14.55
N VAL A 326 -1.78 -16.47 -14.21
CA VAL A 326 -2.65 -17.19 -15.16
C VAL A 326 -3.59 -16.28 -15.93
N ILE A 327 -3.70 -15.01 -15.57
CA ILE A 327 -4.65 -14.06 -16.16
C ILE A 327 -4.01 -13.26 -17.30
N ASP A 328 -4.76 -13.21 -18.43
CA ASP A 328 -4.53 -12.31 -19.55
C ASP A 328 -5.87 -11.74 -20.00
N PRO A 329 -6.23 -10.51 -19.59
CA PRO A 329 -7.54 -9.92 -19.88
C PRO A 329 -7.75 -9.61 -21.38
N SER A 330 -6.72 -9.72 -22.21
CA SER A 330 -6.84 -9.57 -23.67
C SER A 330 -7.48 -10.80 -24.34
N GLN A 331 -7.55 -11.93 -23.64
CA GLN A 331 -8.13 -13.17 -24.13
C GLN A 331 -9.64 -13.22 -23.83
N PRO A 332 -10.43 -13.87 -24.68
CA PRO A 332 -11.90 -13.93 -24.51
C PRO A 332 -12.37 -14.55 -23.19
N ASP A 333 -11.62 -15.49 -22.64
CA ASP A 333 -11.89 -16.17 -21.37
C ASP A 333 -11.08 -15.59 -20.20
N GLY A 334 -10.23 -14.59 -20.46
CA GLY A 334 -9.37 -13.94 -19.48
C GLY A 334 -8.12 -14.73 -19.09
N LEU A 335 -7.80 -15.86 -19.75
CA LEU A 335 -6.73 -16.75 -19.37
C LEU A 335 -5.49 -16.65 -20.27
N ARG A 336 -4.31 -16.69 -19.68
CA ARG A 336 -3.03 -16.69 -20.40
C ARG A 336 -2.86 -17.93 -21.28
N ARG A 337 -2.45 -17.70 -22.55
CA ARG A 337 -2.19 -18.74 -23.54
C ARG A 337 -0.81 -19.39 -23.36
N SER A 338 -0.47 -19.79 -22.14
CA SER A 338 0.76 -20.54 -21.82
C SER A 338 0.74 -21.95 -22.41
N LEU A 339 1.87 -22.67 -22.37
CA LEU A 339 1.92 -24.08 -22.75
C LEU A 339 0.99 -24.96 -21.90
N TRP A 340 0.80 -24.64 -20.63
CA TRP A 340 -0.20 -25.24 -19.76
C TRP A 340 -1.60 -25.17 -20.36
N TYR A 341 -2.00 -23.94 -20.75
CA TYR A 341 -3.32 -23.72 -21.37
C TYR A 341 -3.44 -24.36 -22.75
N GLN A 342 -2.39 -24.31 -23.57
CA GLN A 342 -2.42 -24.89 -24.92
C GLN A 342 -2.65 -26.40 -24.90
N ILE A 343 -2.13 -27.11 -23.88
CA ILE A 343 -2.28 -28.56 -23.74
C ILE A 343 -3.58 -28.93 -23.03
N ALA A 344 -3.96 -28.22 -21.97
CA ALA A 344 -5.01 -28.67 -21.04
C ALA A 344 -6.20 -27.69 -20.89
N GLY A 345 -6.18 -26.48 -21.51
CA GLY A 345 -7.19 -25.48 -21.29
C GLY A 345 -7.22 -24.99 -19.84
N GLU A 346 -8.36 -24.50 -19.36
CA GLU A 346 -8.53 -24.06 -17.95
C GLU A 346 -8.34 -25.21 -16.94
N GLU A 347 -8.52 -26.46 -17.35
CA GLU A 347 -8.52 -27.61 -16.45
C GLU A 347 -7.18 -27.81 -15.72
N TYR A 348 -6.05 -27.32 -16.25
CA TYR A 348 -4.78 -27.41 -15.52
C TYR A 348 -4.81 -26.63 -14.20
N ILE A 349 -5.54 -25.50 -14.14
CA ILE A 349 -5.70 -24.71 -12.91
C ILE A 349 -6.48 -25.51 -11.87
N GLU A 350 -7.61 -26.12 -12.29
CA GLU A 350 -8.45 -26.96 -11.43
C GLU A 350 -7.64 -28.11 -10.84
N LYS A 351 -6.88 -28.82 -11.69
CA LYS A 351 -6.06 -29.97 -11.29
C LYS A 351 -4.92 -29.58 -10.36
N ALA A 352 -4.27 -28.43 -10.61
CA ALA A 352 -3.21 -27.94 -9.73
C ALA A 352 -3.72 -27.72 -8.29
N PHE A 353 -4.89 -27.08 -8.11
CA PHE A 353 -5.49 -26.90 -6.80
C PHE A 353 -5.94 -28.21 -6.15
N ILE A 354 -6.50 -29.15 -6.91
CA ILE A 354 -6.89 -30.45 -6.40
C ILE A 354 -5.66 -31.21 -5.88
N TYR A 355 -4.59 -31.30 -6.69
CA TYR A 355 -3.37 -31.99 -6.30
C TYR A 355 -2.65 -31.33 -5.12
N ALA A 356 -2.67 -29.99 -5.06
CA ALA A 356 -2.12 -29.24 -3.94
C ALA A 356 -2.88 -29.55 -2.63
N HIS A 357 -4.21 -29.53 -2.67
CA HIS A 357 -5.04 -29.84 -1.50
C HIS A 357 -4.92 -31.32 -1.07
N GLU A 358 -4.79 -32.24 -2.02
CA GLU A 358 -4.53 -33.66 -1.71
C GLU A 358 -3.15 -33.86 -1.07
N ALA A 359 -2.14 -33.08 -1.47
CA ALA A 359 -0.80 -33.17 -0.91
C ALA A 359 -0.74 -32.60 0.52
N ASP A 360 -1.37 -31.46 0.75
CA ASP A 360 -1.45 -30.81 2.05
C ASP A 360 -2.81 -30.10 2.24
N PRO A 361 -3.78 -30.77 2.91
CA PRO A 361 -5.10 -30.20 3.16
C PRO A 361 -5.11 -28.96 4.10
N ASP A 362 -4.05 -28.79 4.89
CA ASP A 362 -3.95 -27.72 5.88
C ASP A 362 -3.31 -26.45 5.31
N ALA A 363 -2.62 -26.54 4.18
CA ALA A 363 -2.00 -25.40 3.51
C ALA A 363 -3.04 -24.43 2.90
N VAL A 364 -2.75 -23.15 2.96
CA VAL A 364 -3.56 -22.10 2.32
C VAL A 364 -3.16 -21.98 0.86
N LEU A 365 -4.11 -22.12 -0.06
CA LEU A 365 -3.87 -22.21 -1.50
C LEU A 365 -4.28 -20.94 -2.23
N PHE A 366 -3.32 -20.28 -2.88
CA PHE A 366 -3.48 -18.99 -3.54
C PHE A 366 -3.41 -19.07 -5.06
N ILE A 367 -4.15 -18.20 -5.74
CA ILE A 367 -3.84 -17.71 -7.08
C ILE A 367 -3.05 -16.42 -6.92
N ASN A 368 -1.83 -16.36 -7.42
CA ASN A 368 -0.97 -15.19 -7.33
C ASN A 368 -0.84 -14.52 -8.70
N ASP A 369 -1.05 -13.18 -8.78
CA ASP A 369 -0.93 -12.48 -10.06
C ASP A 369 -0.54 -11.00 -9.87
N TYR A 370 0.10 -10.41 -10.88
CA TYR A 370 0.44 -8.99 -10.92
C TYR A 370 -0.72 -8.15 -11.49
N ASN A 371 -0.68 -6.84 -11.26
CA ASN A 371 -1.67 -5.87 -11.79
C ASN A 371 -3.13 -6.23 -11.47
N THR A 372 -3.37 -6.92 -10.39
CA THR A 372 -4.73 -7.31 -9.95
C THR A 372 -5.63 -6.12 -9.62
N HIS A 373 -5.06 -4.92 -9.50
CA HIS A 373 -5.76 -3.65 -9.33
C HIS A 373 -6.34 -3.09 -10.65
N GLU A 374 -5.84 -3.53 -11.81
CA GLU A 374 -6.37 -3.11 -13.10
C GLU A 374 -7.78 -3.67 -13.33
N PRO A 375 -8.79 -2.84 -13.65
CA PRO A 375 -10.19 -3.28 -13.67
C PRO A 375 -10.45 -4.51 -14.54
N ALA A 376 -9.85 -4.59 -15.74
CA ALA A 376 -10.05 -5.72 -16.65
C ALA A 376 -9.42 -7.01 -16.10
N LYS A 377 -8.21 -6.92 -15.57
CA LYS A 377 -7.50 -8.06 -15.00
C LYS A 377 -8.14 -8.53 -13.70
N SER A 378 -8.51 -7.59 -12.83
CA SER A 378 -9.27 -7.84 -11.61
C SER A 378 -10.60 -8.57 -11.91
N GLN A 379 -11.33 -8.15 -12.94
CA GLN A 379 -12.58 -8.80 -13.32
C GLN A 379 -12.36 -10.20 -13.89
N ALA A 380 -11.34 -10.41 -14.72
CA ALA A 380 -11.01 -11.73 -15.26
C ALA A 380 -10.62 -12.71 -14.14
N LEU A 381 -9.79 -12.28 -13.20
CA LEU A 381 -9.41 -13.07 -12.03
C LEU A 381 -10.61 -13.39 -11.13
N TYR A 382 -11.46 -12.40 -10.84
CA TYR A 382 -12.70 -12.61 -10.08
C TYR A 382 -13.61 -13.66 -10.74
N ASN A 383 -13.80 -13.58 -12.04
CA ASN A 383 -14.61 -14.54 -12.79
C ASN A 383 -14.01 -15.95 -12.75
N LEU A 384 -12.68 -16.09 -12.86
CA LEU A 384 -12.02 -17.38 -12.73
C LEU A 384 -12.25 -17.98 -11.34
N VAL A 385 -11.92 -17.22 -10.28
CA VAL A 385 -12.06 -17.70 -8.89
C VAL A 385 -13.49 -18.12 -8.60
N LYS A 386 -14.48 -17.32 -9.03
CA LYS A 386 -15.89 -17.65 -8.85
C LYS A 386 -16.25 -18.98 -9.54
N ARG A 387 -15.80 -19.20 -10.78
CA ARG A 387 -16.01 -20.49 -11.48
C ARG A 387 -15.36 -21.67 -10.75
N LEU A 388 -14.15 -21.47 -10.20
CA LEU A 388 -13.45 -22.50 -9.43
C LEU A 388 -14.22 -22.84 -8.14
N GLN A 389 -14.70 -21.83 -7.42
CA GLN A 389 -15.52 -22.03 -6.21
C GLN A 389 -16.85 -22.73 -6.53
N GLU A 390 -17.52 -22.36 -7.63
CA GLU A 390 -18.76 -23.01 -8.09
C GLU A 390 -18.55 -24.50 -8.42
N LYS A 391 -17.33 -24.88 -8.84
CA LYS A 391 -16.92 -26.28 -9.07
C LYS A 391 -16.41 -26.99 -7.80
N GLY A 392 -16.37 -26.31 -6.65
CA GLY A 392 -15.84 -26.84 -5.40
C GLY A 392 -14.31 -27.03 -5.39
N ILE A 393 -13.59 -26.30 -6.24
CA ILE A 393 -12.12 -26.30 -6.27
C ILE A 393 -11.58 -25.50 -5.06
N PRO A 394 -10.59 -26.04 -4.32
CA PRO A 394 -10.12 -25.48 -3.06
C PRO A 394 -9.19 -24.26 -3.28
N VAL A 395 -9.74 -23.14 -3.73
CA VAL A 395 -9.05 -21.85 -3.78
C VAL A 395 -9.34 -21.10 -2.51
N HIS A 396 -8.31 -20.82 -1.72
CA HIS A 396 -8.44 -20.21 -0.40
C HIS A 396 -8.17 -18.70 -0.41
N GLY A 397 -7.38 -18.20 -1.36
CA GLY A 397 -7.00 -16.80 -1.39
C GLY A 397 -6.51 -16.31 -2.75
N VAL A 398 -6.37 -14.99 -2.81
CA VAL A 398 -5.74 -14.27 -3.92
C VAL A 398 -4.50 -13.53 -3.40
N GLY A 399 -3.36 -13.81 -4.05
CA GLY A 399 -2.12 -13.08 -3.87
C GLY A 399 -2.05 -11.89 -4.84
N HIS A 400 -1.89 -10.70 -4.30
CA HIS A 400 -1.66 -9.48 -5.06
C HIS A 400 -0.16 -9.18 -5.08
N GLN A 401 0.52 -9.41 -6.20
CA GLN A 401 1.97 -9.17 -6.29
C GLN A 401 2.33 -7.72 -5.95
N THR A 402 1.55 -6.78 -6.41
CA THR A 402 1.71 -5.35 -6.07
C THR A 402 3.08 -4.78 -6.50
N HIS A 403 3.60 -5.21 -7.66
CA HIS A 403 4.68 -4.54 -8.35
C HIS A 403 4.16 -3.24 -8.94
N ILE A 404 4.49 -2.13 -8.33
CA ILE A 404 3.96 -0.80 -8.70
C ILE A 404 5.08 0.21 -8.87
N ASN A 405 4.74 1.45 -9.24
CA ASN A 405 5.72 2.53 -9.27
C ASN A 405 5.24 3.76 -8.48
N ILE A 406 6.11 4.76 -8.36
CA ILE A 406 5.84 5.96 -7.57
C ILE A 406 4.61 6.77 -8.00
N ASP A 407 4.11 6.62 -9.23
CA ASP A 407 2.99 7.38 -9.76
C ASP A 407 1.78 6.50 -10.16
N TRP A 408 1.93 5.17 -10.22
CA TRP A 408 0.91 4.23 -10.66
C TRP A 408 0.90 2.96 -9.78
N PRO A 409 -0.29 2.36 -9.57
CA PRO A 409 -1.66 2.76 -9.92
C PRO A 409 -2.23 3.82 -8.96
N GLN A 410 -3.50 4.23 -9.12
CA GLN A 410 -4.18 5.02 -8.09
C GLN A 410 -4.40 4.17 -6.83
N MET A 411 -4.26 4.77 -5.65
CA MET A 411 -4.41 4.04 -4.38
C MET A 411 -5.80 3.39 -4.23
N SER A 412 -6.83 4.06 -4.70
CA SER A 412 -8.20 3.52 -4.70
C SER A 412 -8.37 2.27 -5.57
N GLU A 413 -7.56 2.07 -6.60
CA GLU A 413 -7.61 0.86 -7.43
C GLU A 413 -7.08 -0.35 -6.66
N ILE A 414 -6.01 -0.16 -5.87
CA ILE A 414 -5.48 -1.21 -4.97
C ILE A 414 -6.52 -1.54 -3.90
N GLU A 415 -7.05 -0.53 -3.22
CA GLU A 415 -8.06 -0.73 -2.18
C GLU A 415 -9.31 -1.46 -2.71
N ASN A 416 -9.83 -1.03 -3.86
CA ASN A 416 -10.98 -1.68 -4.50
C ASN A 416 -10.69 -3.14 -4.88
N SER A 417 -9.46 -3.46 -5.30
CA SER A 417 -9.07 -4.83 -5.61
C SER A 417 -9.09 -5.73 -4.37
N ILE A 418 -8.55 -5.26 -3.25
CA ILE A 418 -8.59 -5.99 -1.97
C ILE A 418 -10.04 -6.27 -1.55
N LEU A 419 -10.89 -5.26 -1.54
CA LEU A 419 -12.30 -5.38 -1.15
C LEU A 419 -13.09 -6.32 -2.05
N LYS A 420 -12.79 -6.32 -3.36
CA LYS A 420 -13.50 -7.14 -4.35
C LYS A 420 -13.35 -8.64 -4.10
N PHE A 421 -12.16 -9.11 -3.74
CA PHE A 421 -11.94 -10.55 -3.48
C PHE A 421 -12.42 -10.96 -2.09
N ALA A 422 -12.47 -10.04 -1.14
CA ALA A 422 -13.10 -10.29 0.16
C ALA A 422 -14.59 -10.62 0.05
N GLU A 423 -15.31 -10.07 -0.96
CA GLU A 423 -16.71 -10.43 -1.25
C GLU A 423 -16.92 -11.92 -1.56
N LEU A 424 -15.89 -12.61 -2.03
CA LEU A 424 -15.90 -14.06 -2.30
C LEU A 424 -15.52 -14.90 -1.07
N GLY A 425 -15.28 -14.28 0.09
CA GLY A 425 -14.84 -14.96 1.30
C GLY A 425 -13.41 -15.49 1.22
N LEU A 426 -12.57 -14.91 0.36
CA LEU A 426 -11.19 -15.30 0.15
C LEU A 426 -10.24 -14.55 1.09
N LYS A 427 -9.15 -15.22 1.45
CA LYS A 427 -8.00 -14.58 2.07
C LYS A 427 -7.29 -13.67 1.06
N THR A 428 -6.70 -12.60 1.56
CA THR A 428 -5.90 -11.67 0.76
C THR A 428 -4.49 -11.58 1.33
N GLU A 429 -3.50 -11.68 0.45
CA GLU A 429 -2.11 -11.36 0.79
C GLU A 429 -1.50 -10.42 -0.26
N ILE A 430 -0.68 -9.49 0.22
CA ILE A 430 0.21 -8.69 -0.62
C ILE A 430 1.51 -9.47 -0.71
N THR A 431 1.82 -10.02 -1.87
CA THR A 431 2.79 -11.12 -1.98
C THR A 431 4.18 -10.68 -2.45
N GLU A 432 4.28 -9.56 -3.18
CA GLU A 432 5.53 -9.20 -3.88
C GLU A 432 5.73 -7.68 -3.97
N LEU A 433 5.39 -6.96 -2.90
CA LEU A 433 5.42 -5.50 -2.90
C LEU A 433 6.81 -4.93 -3.20
N ASP A 434 6.91 -4.17 -4.26
CA ASP A 434 7.99 -3.24 -4.54
C ASP A 434 7.46 -1.96 -5.21
N ILE A 435 8.20 -0.84 -5.07
CA ILE A 435 7.81 0.44 -5.65
C ILE A 435 8.94 0.95 -6.53
N ASP A 436 8.88 0.66 -7.83
CA ASP A 436 9.82 1.17 -8.82
C ASP A 436 9.87 2.71 -8.77
N VAL A 437 11.06 3.27 -8.64
CA VAL A 437 11.26 4.73 -8.66
C VAL A 437 11.14 5.34 -10.05
N TYR A 438 11.01 4.51 -11.07
CA TYR A 438 10.86 4.92 -12.47
C TYR A 438 9.43 4.70 -12.96
N THR A 439 8.99 5.62 -13.82
CA THR A 439 7.67 5.54 -14.47
C THR A 439 7.77 5.13 -15.94
N ASN A 440 8.99 5.00 -16.47
CA ASN A 440 9.24 4.52 -17.84
C ASN A 440 10.67 3.97 -18.01
N THR A 441 10.91 3.29 -19.13
CA THR A 441 12.16 2.60 -19.42
C THR A 441 13.32 3.52 -19.82
N ASN A 442 13.07 4.81 -20.11
CA ASN A 442 14.08 5.76 -20.56
C ASN A 442 14.76 6.53 -19.41
N GLN A 443 14.13 6.58 -18.24
CA GLN A 443 14.67 7.27 -17.08
C GLN A 443 15.89 6.54 -16.51
N ARG A 444 16.87 7.32 -16.04
CA ARG A 444 18.09 6.83 -15.37
C ARG A 444 18.50 7.84 -14.31
N TYR A 445 18.87 7.34 -13.15
CA TYR A 445 19.47 8.13 -12.07
C TYR A 445 20.76 7.43 -11.61
N ASP A 446 21.82 8.19 -11.45
CA ASP A 446 23.06 7.67 -10.82
C ASP A 446 22.89 7.55 -9.32
N THR A 447 22.14 8.51 -8.72
CA THR A 447 21.71 8.52 -7.32
C THR A 447 20.24 8.86 -7.27
N LEU A 448 19.52 8.38 -6.25
CA LEU A 448 18.09 8.64 -6.08
C LEU A 448 17.84 10.14 -5.80
N PRO A 449 17.13 10.88 -6.67
CA PRO A 449 16.82 12.29 -6.41
C PRO A 449 15.85 12.44 -5.22
N ASP A 450 16.06 13.46 -4.37
CA ASP A 450 15.23 13.71 -3.17
C ASP A 450 13.74 13.80 -3.49
N SER A 451 13.36 14.45 -4.60
CA SER A 451 11.96 14.59 -5.01
C SER A 451 11.32 13.24 -5.39
N ILE A 452 12.10 12.31 -5.92
CA ILE A 452 11.65 10.95 -6.24
C ILE A 452 11.58 10.10 -4.96
N ALA A 453 12.59 10.20 -4.10
CA ALA A 453 12.57 9.57 -2.78
C ALA A 453 11.33 10.00 -1.98
N GLN A 454 10.97 11.28 -2.00
CA GLN A 454 9.79 11.78 -1.30
C GLN A 454 8.47 11.24 -1.88
N LYS A 455 8.38 11.04 -3.19
CA LYS A 455 7.23 10.35 -3.80
C LYS A 455 7.11 8.92 -3.32
N GLN A 456 8.23 8.19 -3.26
CA GLN A 456 8.27 6.81 -2.76
C GLN A 456 7.83 6.74 -1.28
N VAL A 457 8.33 7.64 -0.44
CA VAL A 457 7.90 7.79 0.97
C VAL A 457 6.39 7.94 1.08
N THR A 458 5.83 8.88 0.30
CA THR A 458 4.38 9.13 0.28
C THR A 458 3.61 7.89 -0.16
N ARG A 459 4.12 7.19 -1.17
CA ARG A 459 3.49 6.00 -1.75
C ARG A 459 3.44 4.83 -0.75
N TYR A 460 4.57 4.53 -0.11
CA TYR A 460 4.64 3.52 0.94
C TYR A 460 3.67 3.84 2.09
N LYS A 461 3.67 5.09 2.57
CA LYS A 461 2.74 5.50 3.62
C LYS A 461 1.29 5.28 3.23
N GLN A 462 0.87 5.70 2.04
CA GLN A 462 -0.50 5.54 1.55
C GLN A 462 -0.92 4.06 1.44
N LEU A 463 -0.01 3.20 0.96
CA LEU A 463 -0.25 1.75 0.90
C LEU A 463 -0.48 1.17 2.28
N PHE A 464 0.42 1.46 3.22
CA PHE A 464 0.31 0.91 4.57
C PHE A 464 -0.87 1.49 5.35
N ASP A 465 -1.30 2.72 5.07
CA ASP A 465 -2.56 3.26 5.59
C ASP A 465 -3.77 2.41 5.10
N ILE A 466 -3.78 1.98 3.82
CA ILE A 466 -4.81 1.09 3.25
C ILE A 466 -4.70 -0.31 3.86
N PHE A 467 -3.51 -0.90 3.91
CA PHE A 467 -3.33 -2.26 4.41
C PHE A 467 -3.76 -2.38 5.87
N ARG A 468 -3.41 -1.41 6.71
CA ARG A 468 -3.84 -1.36 8.12
C ARG A 468 -5.35 -1.11 8.27
N LYS A 469 -5.92 -0.27 7.40
CA LYS A 469 -7.37 -0.05 7.38
C LYS A 469 -8.15 -1.34 7.12
N HIS A 470 -7.57 -2.28 6.37
CA HIS A 470 -8.16 -3.55 5.97
C HIS A 470 -7.38 -4.75 6.51
N SER A 471 -6.76 -4.62 7.69
CA SER A 471 -5.95 -5.68 8.32
C SER A 471 -6.78 -6.90 8.72
N ASP A 472 -8.09 -6.77 8.82
CA ASP A 472 -9.02 -7.89 9.00
C ASP A 472 -9.17 -8.78 7.74
N LEU A 473 -8.76 -8.28 6.56
CA LEU A 473 -8.81 -8.97 5.28
C LEU A 473 -7.43 -9.43 4.80
N ILE A 474 -6.34 -8.82 5.30
CA ILE A 474 -4.97 -9.05 4.82
C ILE A 474 -4.20 -9.86 5.86
N ASP A 475 -3.86 -11.10 5.51
CA ASP A 475 -3.11 -11.99 6.41
C ASP A 475 -1.59 -11.70 6.39
N ASN A 476 -1.03 -11.27 5.25
CA ASN A 476 0.41 -11.07 5.06
C ASN A 476 0.71 -9.93 4.08
N VAL A 477 1.76 -9.15 4.36
CA VAL A 477 2.34 -8.17 3.45
C VAL A 477 3.82 -8.50 3.26
N THR A 478 4.18 -9.01 2.09
CA THR A 478 5.55 -9.40 1.72
C THR A 478 6.15 -8.39 0.74
N VAL A 479 7.30 -7.82 1.07
CA VAL A 479 8.12 -7.02 0.13
C VAL A 479 8.96 -7.96 -0.74
N TRP A 480 9.09 -7.64 -2.07
CA TRP A 480 9.81 -8.51 -3.00
C TRP A 480 11.30 -8.25 -3.02
N GLY A 481 11.95 -8.69 -1.96
CA GLY A 481 13.34 -8.48 -1.63
C GLY A 481 13.51 -7.79 -0.27
N LYS A 482 14.63 -8.02 0.42
CA LYS A 482 14.88 -7.40 1.73
C LYS A 482 15.55 -6.03 1.64
N ASP A 483 16.27 -5.75 0.52
CA ASP A 483 17.04 -4.52 0.29
C ASP A 483 17.15 -4.16 -1.20
N ASP A 484 17.47 -2.91 -1.49
CA ASP A 484 17.58 -2.39 -2.85
C ASP A 484 18.67 -3.08 -3.69
N GLY A 485 19.77 -3.52 -3.06
CA GLY A 485 20.93 -4.11 -3.74
C GLY A 485 20.63 -5.44 -4.42
N ASN A 486 19.66 -6.19 -3.88
CA ASN A 486 19.24 -7.50 -4.35
C ASN A 486 17.91 -7.48 -5.13
N SER A 487 17.32 -6.31 -5.36
CA SER A 487 16.06 -6.20 -6.11
C SER A 487 16.22 -6.58 -7.58
N TRP A 488 15.26 -7.39 -8.08
CA TRP A 488 15.17 -7.77 -9.50
C TRP A 488 14.99 -6.57 -10.43
N LEU A 489 14.37 -5.48 -9.95
CA LEU A 489 14.17 -4.24 -10.69
C LEU A 489 15.48 -3.51 -11.07
N ARG A 490 16.60 -3.93 -10.51
CA ARG A 490 17.92 -3.44 -10.96
C ARG A 490 18.38 -4.08 -12.28
N LYS A 491 17.84 -5.26 -12.62
CA LYS A 491 18.20 -6.03 -13.82
C LYS A 491 17.10 -6.00 -14.88
N TYR A 492 15.84 -6.02 -14.49
CA TYR A 492 14.68 -6.13 -15.37
C TYR A 492 13.63 -5.05 -15.07
N PRO A 493 12.88 -4.52 -16.06
CA PRO A 493 13.04 -4.74 -17.51
C PRO A 493 14.25 -4.02 -18.11
N VAL A 494 14.94 -3.23 -17.33
CA VAL A 494 16.09 -2.43 -17.75
C VAL A 494 17.19 -2.54 -16.70
N ASN A 495 18.40 -2.88 -17.13
CA ASN A 495 19.56 -2.87 -16.24
C ASN A 495 19.95 -1.42 -15.89
N ARG A 496 19.64 -1.02 -14.64
CA ARG A 496 19.86 0.33 -14.08
C ARG A 496 19.80 0.32 -12.56
N ASN A 497 20.39 1.32 -11.90
CA ASN A 497 20.18 1.52 -10.47
C ASN A 497 18.68 1.70 -10.18
N ASN A 498 18.20 1.07 -9.11
CA ASN A 498 16.83 1.21 -8.63
C ASN A 498 16.80 1.09 -7.10
N TRP A 499 15.83 1.72 -6.46
CA TRP A 499 15.71 1.79 -5.00
C TRP A 499 14.27 1.48 -4.55
N PRO A 500 13.73 0.29 -4.87
CA PRO A 500 12.30 0.00 -4.70
C PRO A 500 11.85 -0.38 -3.30
N LEU A 501 12.78 -0.70 -2.38
CA LEU A 501 12.50 -1.34 -1.11
C LEU A 501 12.72 -0.42 0.11
N LEU A 502 12.58 -0.95 1.32
CA LEU A 502 12.61 -0.21 2.58
C LEU A 502 14.02 -0.05 3.16
N PHE A 503 14.95 -0.92 2.75
CA PHE A 503 16.37 -0.86 3.12
C PHE A 503 17.21 -0.65 1.87
N ASP A 504 18.31 0.09 2.02
CA ASP A 504 19.28 0.31 0.97
C ASP A 504 20.23 -0.89 0.77
N GLU A 505 21.14 -0.81 -0.20
CA GLU A 505 22.14 -1.86 -0.51
C GLU A 505 23.18 -2.08 0.63
N ARG A 506 23.21 -1.21 1.63
CA ARG A 506 24.01 -1.37 2.86
C ARG A 506 23.18 -1.82 4.04
N LEU A 507 21.95 -2.25 3.81
CA LEU A 507 20.97 -2.72 4.81
C LEU A 507 20.59 -1.64 5.84
N GLN A 508 20.66 -0.36 5.45
CA GLN A 508 20.24 0.77 6.29
C GLN A 508 18.80 1.16 5.96
N SER A 509 18.06 1.58 6.98
CA SER A 509 16.66 1.99 6.83
C SER A 509 16.53 3.27 6.02
N LYS A 510 15.67 3.24 5.01
CA LYS A 510 15.35 4.38 4.15
C LYS A 510 14.25 5.26 4.75
N PRO A 511 14.05 6.50 4.27
CA PRO A 511 12.93 7.34 4.69
C PRO A 511 11.56 6.67 4.53
N ALA A 512 11.38 5.78 3.54
CA ALA A 512 10.16 5.01 3.34
C ALA A 512 9.88 4.02 4.50
N TYR A 513 10.93 3.40 5.06
CA TYR A 513 10.82 2.57 6.25
C TYR A 513 10.23 3.36 7.44
N TRP A 514 10.78 4.56 7.71
CA TRP A 514 10.32 5.39 8.80
C TRP A 514 8.89 5.90 8.59
N ALA A 515 8.51 6.17 7.34
CA ALA A 515 7.16 6.61 7.03
C ALA A 515 6.09 5.58 7.39
N ILE A 516 6.35 4.28 7.17
CA ILE A 516 5.42 3.22 7.55
C ILE A 516 5.46 2.92 9.05
N VAL A 517 6.64 2.98 9.67
CA VAL A 517 6.79 2.81 11.13
C VAL A 517 6.08 3.93 11.88
N ASP A 518 6.30 5.20 11.51
CA ASP A 518 5.66 6.36 12.13
C ASP A 518 4.14 6.34 11.95
N ALA A 519 3.66 5.92 10.76
CA ALA A 519 2.24 5.77 10.50
C ALA A 519 1.58 4.66 11.34
N ALA A 520 2.34 3.62 11.70
CA ALA A 520 1.87 2.52 12.54
C ALA A 520 1.88 2.85 14.04
N GLN A 521 2.70 3.81 14.48
CA GLN A 521 2.70 4.22 15.88
C GLN A 521 1.35 4.78 16.30
N PRO A 522 0.86 4.46 17.49
CA PRO A 522 -0.33 5.10 18.02
C PRO A 522 -0.15 6.62 18.04
N GLN A 523 -1.02 7.33 17.35
CA GLN A 523 -0.97 8.78 17.23
C GLN A 523 -1.94 9.44 18.21
N VAL A 524 -1.57 10.62 18.74
CA VAL A 524 -2.56 11.50 19.37
C VAL A 524 -3.62 11.91 18.34
N PRO A 525 -4.87 12.17 18.73
CA PRO A 525 -5.92 12.52 17.77
C PRO A 525 -5.59 13.76 16.95
N ALA A 526 -6.25 13.88 15.79
CA ALA A 526 -6.24 15.11 15.03
C ALA A 526 -6.82 16.28 15.86
N VAL A 527 -6.37 17.48 15.57
CA VAL A 527 -6.91 18.71 16.20
C VAL A 527 -8.35 18.92 15.74
N PRO A 528 -9.33 19.17 16.66
CA PRO A 528 -10.70 19.46 16.27
C PRO A 528 -10.80 20.66 15.33
N ALA A 529 -11.57 20.51 14.24
CA ALA A 529 -11.76 21.52 13.20
C ALA A 529 -13.18 22.11 13.26
N ASN A 530 -13.37 23.24 12.57
CA ASN A 530 -14.65 23.92 12.41
C ASN A 530 -15.39 24.19 13.73
N VAL A 531 -14.63 24.49 14.79
CA VAL A 531 -15.19 24.83 16.08
C VAL A 531 -16.06 26.07 15.97
N LYS A 532 -17.29 26.03 16.52
CA LYS A 532 -18.25 27.11 16.56
C LYS A 532 -18.71 27.32 17.99
N ALA A 533 -19.02 28.56 18.35
CA ALA A 533 -19.59 28.96 19.63
C ALA A 533 -20.88 29.75 19.41
N ALA A 534 -21.98 29.28 19.97
CA ALA A 534 -23.28 29.96 19.92
C ALA A 534 -23.67 30.44 21.31
N ALA A 535 -23.99 31.74 21.42
CA ALA A 535 -24.42 32.35 22.66
C ALA A 535 -25.89 32.01 22.97
N GLY A 536 -26.18 31.68 24.23
CA GLY A 536 -27.52 31.55 24.80
C GLY A 536 -27.64 32.29 26.14
N ASP A 537 -28.78 32.21 26.82
CA ASP A 537 -28.96 32.79 28.16
C ASP A 537 -28.09 32.01 29.16
N GLN A 538 -27.15 32.68 29.81
CA GLN A 538 -26.20 32.17 30.78
C GLN A 538 -25.45 30.88 30.30
N ARG A 539 -25.32 30.68 28.98
CA ARG A 539 -24.64 29.52 28.37
C ARG A 539 -23.99 29.83 27.02
N VAL A 540 -23.03 29.01 26.65
CA VAL A 540 -22.45 28.94 25.31
C VAL A 540 -22.52 27.48 24.85
N THR A 541 -23.11 27.27 23.69
CA THR A 541 -23.08 25.95 23.04
C THR A 541 -21.94 25.90 22.02
N LEU A 542 -21.06 24.91 22.17
CA LEU A 542 -19.93 24.67 21.31
C LEU A 542 -20.23 23.46 20.41
N SER A 543 -19.81 23.53 19.18
CA SER A 543 -19.86 22.39 18.24
C SER A 543 -18.61 22.37 17.37
N TRP A 544 -18.20 21.18 16.94
CA TRP A 544 -17.00 20.97 16.12
C TRP A 544 -17.15 19.72 15.25
N ASP A 545 -16.25 19.55 14.29
CA ASP A 545 -16.17 18.32 13.51
C ASP A 545 -15.49 17.22 14.31
N ALA A 546 -15.97 15.98 14.17
CA ALA A 546 -15.34 14.83 14.80
C ALA A 546 -13.88 14.68 14.33
N ALA A 547 -12.94 14.65 15.28
CA ALA A 547 -11.52 14.55 15.01
C ALA A 547 -11.12 13.08 14.81
N ASN A 548 -10.36 12.79 13.74
CA ASN A 548 -9.87 11.44 13.47
C ASN A 548 -9.00 10.93 14.65
N GLY A 549 -9.22 9.68 15.07
CA GLY A 549 -8.50 9.05 16.16
C GLY A 549 -8.91 9.51 17.57
N ALA A 550 -9.96 10.34 17.73
CA ALA A 550 -10.44 10.79 19.02
C ALA A 550 -11.37 9.77 19.67
N SER A 551 -11.15 9.46 20.94
CA SER A 551 -12.09 8.76 21.82
C SER A 551 -12.93 9.74 22.68
N GLY A 552 -12.54 11.02 22.72
CA GLY A 552 -13.22 12.07 23.45
C GLY A 552 -12.55 13.44 23.26
N TYR A 553 -13.11 14.45 23.95
CA TYR A 553 -12.64 15.84 23.85
C TYR A 553 -12.51 16.49 25.22
N HIS A 554 -11.58 17.43 25.34
CA HIS A 554 -11.50 18.39 26.43
C HIS A 554 -11.95 19.75 25.95
N VAL A 555 -12.90 20.33 26.65
CA VAL A 555 -13.36 21.71 26.40
C VAL A 555 -12.68 22.63 27.39
N LYS A 556 -12.04 23.65 26.90
CA LYS A 556 -11.26 24.59 27.70
C LYS A 556 -11.77 26.01 27.48
N ARG A 557 -11.92 26.77 28.58
CA ARG A 557 -12.48 28.13 28.59
C ARG A 557 -11.48 29.14 29.15
N ALA A 558 -11.49 30.31 28.62
CA ALA A 558 -10.81 31.50 29.18
C ALA A 558 -11.74 32.70 29.21
N GLU A 559 -11.39 33.70 30.05
CA GLU A 559 -12.07 34.99 30.15
C GLU A 559 -11.37 36.09 29.36
N GLN A 560 -10.23 35.75 28.76
CA GLN A 560 -9.44 36.65 27.91
C GLN A 560 -8.99 35.88 26.66
N SER A 561 -8.93 36.54 25.52
CA SER A 561 -8.39 35.96 24.29
C SER A 561 -6.95 35.53 24.49
N GLY A 562 -6.62 34.32 24.02
CA GLY A 562 -5.31 33.72 24.15
C GLY A 562 -5.06 33.02 25.50
N GLY A 563 -6.03 32.98 26.41
CA GLY A 563 -5.94 32.27 27.69
C GLY A 563 -5.51 33.15 28.89
N PRO A 564 -5.14 32.57 30.02
CA PRO A 564 -5.01 31.12 30.26
C PRO A 564 -6.35 30.37 30.22
N TYR A 565 -6.34 29.18 29.62
CA TYR A 565 -7.53 28.34 29.51
C TYR A 565 -7.61 27.37 30.71
N VAL A 566 -8.82 27.19 31.21
CA VAL A 566 -9.17 26.19 32.21
C VAL A 566 -10.07 25.14 31.58
N THR A 567 -9.79 23.86 31.81
CA THR A 567 -10.64 22.78 31.32
C THR A 567 -11.96 22.78 32.09
N VAL A 568 -13.06 22.99 31.35
CA VAL A 568 -14.43 23.01 31.89
C VAL A 568 -15.16 21.70 31.66
N ALA A 569 -14.72 20.87 30.71
CA ALA A 569 -15.21 19.50 30.52
C ALA A 569 -14.10 18.61 30.02
N GLN A 570 -14.11 17.34 30.48
CA GLN A 570 -13.15 16.29 30.07
C GLN A 570 -13.89 15.06 29.57
N GLY A 571 -13.31 14.41 28.54
CA GLY A 571 -13.84 13.15 28.01
C GLY A 571 -15.22 13.27 27.37
N VAL A 572 -15.55 14.42 26.83
CA VAL A 572 -16.80 14.64 26.08
C VAL A 572 -16.78 13.75 24.83
N THR A 573 -17.71 12.82 24.70
CA THR A 573 -17.73 11.87 23.56
C THR A 573 -18.48 12.42 22.33
N ALA A 574 -19.38 13.38 22.54
CA ALA A 574 -20.11 14.04 21.45
C ALA A 574 -19.28 15.23 20.92
N ALA A 575 -19.43 15.54 19.64
CA ALA A 575 -18.81 16.73 19.03
C ALA A 575 -19.59 18.03 19.31
N VAL A 576 -20.22 18.12 20.46
CA VAL A 576 -21.03 19.23 20.97
C VAL A 576 -20.90 19.29 22.50
N TYR A 577 -20.89 20.51 23.04
CA TYR A 577 -20.88 20.74 24.49
C TYR A 577 -21.60 22.05 24.84
N SER A 578 -22.38 22.07 25.92
CA SER A 578 -23.03 23.26 26.43
C SER A 578 -22.42 23.68 27.77
N ASP A 579 -21.70 24.81 27.77
CA ASP A 579 -21.16 25.44 28.98
C ASP A 579 -22.21 26.37 29.58
N ALA A 580 -22.71 26.04 30.76
CA ALA A 580 -23.81 26.74 31.43
C ALA A 580 -23.35 27.44 32.73
N GLY A 581 -24.20 28.29 33.29
CA GLY A 581 -23.90 29.07 34.50
C GLY A 581 -22.95 30.26 34.22
N LEU A 582 -22.93 30.76 32.97
CA LEU A 582 -22.13 31.88 32.54
C LEU A 582 -22.83 33.22 32.85
N VAL A 583 -22.06 34.30 32.90
CA VAL A 583 -22.59 35.63 33.11
C VAL A 583 -22.94 36.26 31.76
N ASN A 584 -24.22 36.67 31.62
CA ASN A 584 -24.66 37.43 30.45
C ASN A 584 -23.89 38.74 30.29
N GLY A 585 -23.56 39.10 29.06
CA GLY A 585 -22.77 40.31 28.73
C GLY A 585 -21.25 40.15 28.86
N LYS A 586 -20.76 39.01 29.39
CA LYS A 586 -19.32 38.69 29.49
C LYS A 586 -18.89 37.75 28.36
N THR A 587 -17.85 38.14 27.61
CA THR A 587 -17.31 37.28 26.54
C THR A 587 -16.45 36.18 27.14
N TYR A 588 -16.64 34.92 26.66
CA TYR A 588 -15.84 33.78 26.98
C TYR A 588 -15.17 33.24 25.73
N TYR A 589 -13.95 32.72 25.89
CA TYR A 589 -13.11 32.21 24.83
C TYR A 589 -12.88 30.71 25.02
N TYR A 590 -12.96 29.96 23.96
CA TYR A 590 -12.90 28.51 24.02
C TYR A 590 -11.91 27.93 23.02
N VAL A 591 -11.24 26.86 23.46
CA VAL A 591 -10.49 25.95 22.59
C VAL A 591 -10.85 24.52 22.96
N ILE A 592 -10.76 23.63 21.99
CA ILE A 592 -11.08 22.20 22.15
C ILE A 592 -9.88 21.37 21.76
N SER A 593 -9.52 20.38 22.55
CA SER A 593 -8.55 19.35 22.20
C SER A 593 -9.21 17.98 22.16
N ALA A 594 -8.76 17.12 21.26
CA ALA A 594 -9.18 15.72 21.17
C ALA A 594 -8.25 14.84 22.00
N VAL A 595 -8.78 13.76 22.58
CA VAL A 595 -8.02 12.82 23.41
C VAL A 595 -8.26 11.37 22.97
N ASN A 596 -7.23 10.51 23.14
CA ASN A 596 -7.33 9.07 23.06
C ASN A 596 -6.39 8.44 24.11
N ASN A 597 -6.18 7.12 24.04
CA ASN A 597 -5.28 6.40 24.95
C ASN A 597 -3.79 6.75 24.79
N VAL A 598 -3.39 7.43 23.71
CA VAL A 598 -2.01 7.88 23.46
C VAL A 598 -1.75 9.23 24.09
N GLY A 599 -2.74 10.12 24.06
CA GLY A 599 -2.58 11.46 24.58
C GLY A 599 -3.62 12.46 24.07
N GLU A 600 -3.26 13.73 24.22
CA GLU A 600 -4.11 14.87 23.90
C GLU A 600 -3.53 15.64 22.69
N SER A 601 -4.38 15.99 21.74
CA SER A 601 -4.02 16.83 20.59
C SER A 601 -3.66 18.26 21.03
N ARG A 602 -3.10 19.06 20.11
CA ARG A 602 -3.06 20.51 20.29
C ARG A 602 -4.48 21.08 20.38
N ASN A 603 -4.61 22.26 21.00
CA ASN A 603 -5.87 22.98 21.02
C ASN A 603 -6.29 23.40 19.60
N SER A 604 -7.59 23.44 19.36
CA SER A 604 -8.21 24.01 18.17
C SER A 604 -7.91 25.52 18.03
N ALA A 605 -8.31 26.11 16.91
CA ALA A 605 -8.46 27.55 16.81
C ALA A 605 -9.42 28.05 17.92
N GLU A 606 -9.12 29.25 18.46
CA GLU A 606 -9.97 29.88 19.46
C GLU A 606 -11.27 30.38 18.84
N VAL A 607 -12.37 30.15 19.55
CA VAL A 607 -13.68 30.73 19.27
C VAL A 607 -14.19 31.48 20.51
N ASN A 608 -15.09 32.42 20.33
CA ASN A 608 -15.66 33.14 21.45
C ASN A 608 -17.17 33.36 21.29
N ALA A 609 -17.82 33.54 22.41
CA ALA A 609 -19.22 33.95 22.45
C ALA A 609 -19.50 34.76 23.73
N THR A 610 -20.48 35.65 23.64
CA THR A 610 -20.97 36.48 24.76
C THR A 610 -22.39 36.01 25.08
N PRO A 611 -22.60 35.24 26.16
CA PRO A 611 -23.94 34.93 26.64
C PRO A 611 -24.80 36.17 26.78
N ARG A 612 -26.04 36.09 26.42
CA ARG A 612 -27.00 37.19 26.54
C ARG A 612 -28.34 36.63 27.00
N GLU A 613 -29.05 37.42 27.80
CA GLU A 613 -30.41 37.12 28.10
C GLU A 613 -31.20 36.92 26.81
N THR A 614 -31.88 35.82 26.70
CA THR A 614 -32.87 35.68 25.63
C THR A 614 -34.01 36.63 26.02
N PRO A 615 -34.40 37.57 25.15
CA PRO A 615 -35.59 38.37 25.44
C PRO A 615 -36.73 37.40 25.77
N THR A 616 -37.26 37.46 26.98
CA THR A 616 -38.48 36.70 27.31
C THR A 616 -39.54 37.38 26.46
N PRO A 617 -40.15 36.68 25.48
CA PRO A 617 -41.27 37.28 24.75
C PRO A 617 -42.39 37.56 25.76
N GLU A 618 -42.87 38.79 25.74
CA GLU A 618 -44.09 39.12 26.46
C GLU A 618 -45.20 38.21 25.94
N PRO A 619 -46.06 37.62 26.81
CA PRO A 619 -47.18 36.78 26.38
C PRO A 619 -48.03 37.56 25.37
N GLY A 620 -48.04 37.12 24.09
CA GLY A 620 -48.85 37.73 23.04
C GLY A 620 -48.06 38.36 21.86
N GLU A 621 -46.71 38.26 21.81
CA GLU A 621 -45.94 38.80 20.65
C GLU A 621 -46.10 38.02 19.36
N PHE A 622 -46.51 36.72 19.44
CA PHE A 622 -46.71 35.84 18.28
C PHE A 622 -47.99 35.05 18.41
N ALA A 623 -48.51 34.63 17.26
CA ALA A 623 -49.49 33.56 17.15
C ALA A 623 -49.14 32.69 15.94
N VAL A 624 -49.41 31.38 16.04
CA VAL A 624 -49.38 30.49 14.89
C VAL A 624 -50.80 30.10 14.55
N GLN A 625 -51.20 30.43 13.33
CA GLN A 625 -52.46 29.99 12.77
C GLN A 625 -52.22 28.71 11.96
N TYR A 626 -53.02 27.70 12.27
CA TYR A 626 -53.03 26.39 11.65
C TYR A 626 -54.32 26.18 10.84
N ARG A 627 -54.21 25.49 9.72
CA ARG A 627 -55.34 24.95 8.96
C ARG A 627 -55.00 23.54 8.51
N SER A 628 -55.90 22.59 8.75
CA SER A 628 -55.82 21.27 8.08
C SER A 628 -56.31 21.43 6.64
N ALA A 629 -55.47 21.10 5.68
CA ALA A 629 -55.87 21.13 4.28
C ALA A 629 -56.61 19.88 3.85
N ASP A 630 -56.60 18.84 4.66
CA ASP A 630 -57.32 17.58 4.48
C ASP A 630 -58.02 17.19 5.76
N SER A 631 -59.30 16.85 5.72
CA SER A 631 -60.05 16.38 6.85
C SER A 631 -60.08 14.82 7.00
N ASN A 632 -59.39 14.11 6.11
CA ASN A 632 -59.28 12.66 6.15
C ASN A 632 -58.09 12.24 7.04
N ALA A 633 -58.31 12.02 8.29
CA ALA A 633 -57.30 11.69 9.28
C ALA A 633 -56.68 10.28 9.11
N GLY A 634 -56.86 9.62 7.98
CA GLY A 634 -56.37 8.24 7.77
C GLY A 634 -55.86 8.01 6.37
N ASP A 635 -55.19 8.97 5.76
CA ASP A 635 -54.62 8.84 4.43
C ASP A 635 -53.05 8.83 4.42
N ASN A 636 -52.47 8.89 3.25
CA ASN A 636 -51.02 8.75 3.06
C ASN A 636 -50.27 10.08 3.10
N HIS A 637 -50.89 11.16 3.54
CA HIS A 637 -50.28 12.48 3.65
C HIS A 637 -50.72 13.22 4.91
N LEU A 638 -49.77 13.84 5.61
CA LEU A 638 -50.07 14.93 6.56
C LEU A 638 -49.99 16.26 5.77
N LYS A 639 -51.04 17.08 5.89
CA LYS A 639 -51.13 18.36 5.13
C LYS A 639 -51.39 19.57 6.04
N PRO A 640 -50.53 19.86 7.00
CA PRO A 640 -50.64 21.02 7.84
C PRO A 640 -50.26 22.29 7.09
N HIS A 641 -51.13 23.29 7.12
CA HIS A 641 -50.83 24.63 6.58
C HIS A 641 -50.70 25.61 7.70
N PHE A 642 -49.77 26.56 7.59
CA PHE A 642 -49.40 27.48 8.64
C PHE A 642 -49.44 28.93 8.22
N ARG A 643 -49.60 29.81 9.20
CA ARG A 643 -49.34 31.25 9.06
C ARG A 643 -48.77 31.73 10.41
N ILE A 644 -47.65 32.39 10.39
CA ILE A 644 -47.02 32.98 11.56
C ILE A 644 -47.49 34.43 11.63
N VAL A 645 -48.07 34.87 12.76
CA VAL A 645 -48.51 36.21 13.00
C VAL A 645 -47.56 36.90 13.99
N ASN A 646 -47.04 38.04 13.62
CA ASN A 646 -46.26 38.90 14.49
C ASN A 646 -47.16 39.97 15.09
N GLN A 647 -47.45 39.86 16.39
CA GLN A 647 -48.28 40.78 17.14
C GLN A 647 -47.45 41.88 17.87
N SER A 648 -46.12 41.81 17.74
CA SER A 648 -45.21 42.80 18.34
C SER A 648 -45.20 44.12 17.57
N GLU A 649 -44.60 45.17 18.18
CA GLU A 649 -44.46 46.50 17.58
C GLU A 649 -43.26 46.61 16.63
N GLU A 650 -42.42 45.56 16.49
CA GLU A 650 -41.24 45.53 15.65
C GLU A 650 -41.32 44.46 14.55
N ALA A 651 -40.61 44.70 13.44
CA ALA A 651 -40.47 43.70 12.40
C ALA A 651 -39.53 42.58 12.86
N VAL A 652 -39.90 41.32 12.63
CA VAL A 652 -39.12 40.15 13.07
C VAL A 652 -38.61 39.36 11.85
N PRO A 653 -37.28 39.17 11.75
CA PRO A 653 -36.70 38.32 10.68
C PRO A 653 -37.22 36.88 10.78
N LEU A 654 -37.70 36.36 9.68
CA LEU A 654 -38.14 34.95 9.63
C LEU A 654 -36.99 33.97 9.95
N SER A 655 -35.76 34.32 9.62
CA SER A 655 -34.59 33.50 9.92
C SER A 655 -34.30 33.34 11.43
N GLU A 656 -34.98 34.10 12.31
CA GLU A 656 -34.90 33.90 13.77
C GLU A 656 -35.95 32.90 14.26
N LEU A 657 -36.92 32.52 13.43
CA LEU A 657 -38.06 31.70 13.78
C LEU A 657 -37.92 30.27 13.35
N THR A 658 -38.43 29.35 14.18
CA THR A 658 -38.57 27.93 13.89
C THR A 658 -39.95 27.46 14.33
N LEU A 659 -40.69 26.76 13.45
CA LEU A 659 -42.03 26.28 13.74
C LEU A 659 -41.98 24.74 13.83
N ARG A 660 -42.67 24.15 14.84
CA ARG A 660 -42.78 22.70 14.97
C ARG A 660 -44.23 22.24 14.95
N TYR A 661 -44.49 21.21 14.14
CA TYR A 661 -45.73 20.46 14.07
C TYR A 661 -45.48 19.04 14.59
N TRP A 662 -46.17 18.61 15.64
CA TRP A 662 -45.93 17.40 16.40
C TRP A 662 -46.91 16.30 15.99
N TYR A 663 -46.43 15.10 15.66
CA TYR A 663 -47.23 14.00 15.13
C TYR A 663 -46.63 12.62 15.43
N THR A 664 -47.39 11.54 15.19
CA THR A 664 -46.95 10.16 15.27
C THR A 664 -46.68 9.60 13.89
N ILE A 665 -45.60 8.83 13.72
CA ILE A 665 -45.20 8.28 12.41
C ILE A 665 -46.06 7.10 11.93
N ASP A 666 -46.74 6.38 12.85
CA ASP A 666 -47.54 5.20 12.52
C ASP A 666 -46.80 4.12 11.70
N GLY A 667 -45.66 3.70 12.20
CA GLY A 667 -44.78 2.75 11.54
C GLY A 667 -43.46 3.41 11.05
N ASP A 668 -42.37 2.82 11.44
CA ASP A 668 -41.00 3.38 11.22
C ASP A 668 -40.60 3.23 9.73
N LYS A 669 -41.01 4.19 8.93
CA LYS A 669 -40.72 4.28 7.48
C LYS A 669 -40.03 5.60 7.15
N PRO A 670 -39.11 5.64 6.18
CA PRO A 670 -38.54 6.91 5.72
C PRO A 670 -39.64 7.86 5.22
N GLN A 671 -39.53 9.13 5.58
CA GLN A 671 -40.51 10.16 5.26
C GLN A 671 -39.88 11.24 4.36
N GLN A 672 -40.74 11.98 3.63
CA GLN A 672 -40.35 13.10 2.81
C GLN A 672 -41.20 14.32 3.12
N PHE A 673 -40.53 15.48 3.22
CA PHE A 673 -41.16 16.79 3.39
C PHE A 673 -41.26 17.49 2.03
N HIS A 674 -42.40 18.18 1.83
CA HIS A 674 -42.65 19.04 0.67
C HIS A 674 -43.25 20.38 1.12
N CYS A 675 -42.73 21.47 0.58
CA CYS A 675 -43.37 22.79 0.64
C CYS A 675 -44.10 22.99 -0.69
N ASP A 676 -45.42 22.81 -0.69
CA ASP A 676 -46.24 22.86 -1.91
C ASP A 676 -46.48 24.32 -2.36
N TYR A 677 -46.56 25.27 -1.42
CA TYR A 677 -46.65 26.69 -1.66
C TYR A 677 -46.25 27.51 -0.40
N ALA A 678 -45.59 28.63 -0.60
CA ALA A 678 -45.37 29.59 0.43
C ALA A 678 -45.34 31.02 -0.16
N GLN A 679 -46.06 31.95 0.47
CA GLN A 679 -46.09 33.35 0.02
C GLN A 679 -44.72 34.03 0.14
N ILE A 680 -43.88 33.56 1.09
CA ILE A 680 -42.50 33.98 1.30
C ILE A 680 -41.49 33.30 0.37
N GLY A 681 -41.98 32.46 -0.57
CA GLY A 681 -41.17 31.62 -1.48
C GLY A 681 -40.80 30.27 -0.90
N GLY A 682 -41.24 29.18 -1.55
CA GLY A 682 -41.01 27.82 -1.07
C GLY A 682 -39.53 27.44 -0.94
N SER A 683 -38.66 28.02 -1.77
CA SER A 683 -37.20 27.84 -1.69
C SER A 683 -36.55 28.46 -0.44
N ASN A 684 -37.28 29.32 0.29
CA ASN A 684 -36.83 29.95 1.51
C ASN A 684 -37.19 29.18 2.77
N ILE A 685 -37.83 28.00 2.60
CA ILE A 685 -38.26 27.13 3.71
C ILE A 685 -37.53 25.79 3.63
N SER A 686 -36.95 25.39 4.75
CA SER A 686 -36.43 24.04 4.93
C SER A 686 -37.25 23.30 5.97
N GLY A 687 -37.63 22.05 5.69
CA GLY A 687 -38.35 21.19 6.63
C GLY A 687 -37.53 19.99 7.00
N SER A 688 -37.36 19.74 8.28
CA SER A 688 -36.69 18.57 8.86
C SER A 688 -37.70 17.73 9.63
N LEU A 689 -37.66 16.41 9.40
CA LEU A 689 -38.52 15.45 10.11
C LEU A 689 -37.68 14.80 11.22
N VAL A 690 -37.94 15.18 12.46
CA VAL A 690 -37.08 14.86 13.61
C VAL A 690 -37.78 13.83 14.48
N LYS A 691 -37.12 12.68 14.71
CA LYS A 691 -37.56 11.67 15.67
C LYS A 691 -37.28 12.11 17.10
N LEU A 692 -38.20 11.92 17.99
CA LEU A 692 -37.99 12.18 19.42
C LEU A 692 -37.20 11.03 20.05
N ASP A 693 -36.26 11.36 20.94
CA ASP A 693 -35.54 10.36 21.73
C ASP A 693 -36.49 9.57 22.63
N GLU A 694 -37.52 10.24 23.18
CA GLU A 694 -38.61 9.65 23.93
C GLU A 694 -39.94 10.15 23.37
N ALA A 695 -40.88 9.23 23.12
CA ALA A 695 -42.19 9.57 22.60
C ALA A 695 -42.95 10.41 23.63
N ARG A 696 -43.68 11.42 23.16
CA ARG A 696 -44.55 12.30 23.97
C ARG A 696 -46.02 11.99 23.69
N SER A 697 -46.90 12.57 24.45
CA SER A 697 -48.37 12.36 24.28
C SER A 697 -48.80 12.86 22.89
N GLY A 698 -49.12 11.90 21.99
CA GLY A 698 -49.52 12.17 20.60
C GLY A 698 -48.40 12.64 19.67
N ALA A 699 -47.12 12.32 20.01
CA ALA A 699 -46.01 12.64 19.14
C ALA A 699 -44.76 11.75 19.40
N ASP A 700 -44.26 11.11 18.36
CA ASP A 700 -42.92 10.50 18.32
C ASP A 700 -42.01 11.17 17.28
N TYR A 701 -42.56 12.07 16.48
CA TYR A 701 -41.86 12.95 15.53
C TYR A 701 -42.38 14.40 15.61
N TYR A 702 -41.58 15.31 15.08
CA TYR A 702 -42.06 16.62 14.69
C TYR A 702 -41.49 17.05 13.33
N LEU A 703 -42.29 17.80 12.55
CA LEU A 703 -41.80 18.59 11.43
C LEU A 703 -41.24 19.89 12.00
N GLU A 704 -39.98 20.19 11.71
CA GLU A 704 -39.38 21.50 12.01
C GLU A 704 -39.22 22.30 10.72
N LEU A 705 -39.86 23.46 10.68
CA LEU A 705 -39.70 24.44 9.59
C LEU A 705 -38.73 25.54 10.04
N SER A 706 -37.71 25.77 9.22
CA SER A 706 -36.77 26.87 9.36
C SER A 706 -36.77 27.72 8.09
N PHE A 707 -36.34 28.97 8.24
CA PHE A 707 -36.44 29.99 7.18
C PHE A 707 -35.07 30.57 6.86
N SER A 708 -34.76 30.68 5.57
CA SER A 708 -33.52 31.33 5.14
C SER A 708 -33.58 32.85 5.36
N PRO A 709 -32.45 33.56 5.43
CA PRO A 709 -32.44 35.04 5.49
C PRO A 709 -33.16 35.71 4.30
N ALA A 710 -33.26 35.05 3.16
CA ALA A 710 -33.97 35.52 1.97
C ALA A 710 -35.50 35.49 2.13
N ALA A 711 -36.02 34.77 3.13
CA ALA A 711 -37.46 34.81 3.46
C ALA A 711 -37.92 36.20 3.96
N GLY A 712 -36.97 37.08 4.33
CA GLY A 712 -37.29 38.43 4.80
C GLY A 712 -37.76 38.48 6.24
N SER A 713 -38.61 39.48 6.58
CA SER A 713 -39.13 39.72 7.92
C SER A 713 -40.64 39.83 7.91
N ILE A 714 -41.30 39.47 9.03
CA ILE A 714 -42.70 39.77 9.28
C ILE A 714 -42.78 41.17 9.91
N ALA A 715 -43.50 42.07 9.26
CA ALA A 715 -43.70 43.42 9.77
C ALA A 715 -44.46 43.44 11.10
N ALA A 716 -44.31 44.52 11.89
CA ALA A 716 -45.12 44.72 13.11
C ALA A 716 -46.61 44.61 12.80
N GLY A 717 -47.33 43.79 13.58
CA GLY A 717 -48.76 43.49 13.37
C GLY A 717 -49.08 42.72 12.08
N GLY A 718 -48.03 42.22 11.33
CA GLY A 718 -48.18 41.51 10.09
C GLY A 718 -48.17 39.98 10.25
N ASN A 719 -48.12 39.28 9.10
CA ASN A 719 -48.00 37.81 9.11
C ASN A 719 -47.15 37.31 7.96
N SER A 720 -46.69 36.04 8.03
CA SER A 720 -45.87 35.38 7.01
C SER A 720 -46.56 35.14 5.67
N GLY A 721 -47.89 35.31 5.60
CA GLY A 721 -48.66 34.72 4.55
C GLY A 721 -48.83 33.19 4.73
N GLU A 722 -49.47 32.55 3.78
CA GLU A 722 -49.75 31.11 3.84
C GLU A 722 -48.50 30.29 3.51
N ILE A 723 -48.30 29.22 4.31
CA ILE A 723 -47.27 28.20 4.13
C ILE A 723 -47.99 26.87 4.02
N GLN A 724 -47.95 26.25 2.85
CA GLN A 724 -48.57 24.95 2.56
C GLN A 724 -47.54 23.87 2.59
N THR A 725 -47.67 22.91 3.50
CA THR A 725 -46.73 21.81 3.64
C THR A 725 -47.41 20.45 3.53
N ARG A 726 -46.62 19.47 3.19
CA ARG A 726 -47.03 18.10 3.07
C ARG A 726 -45.92 17.15 3.49
N ILE A 727 -46.29 16.09 4.22
CA ILE A 727 -45.39 14.98 4.58
C ILE A 727 -45.99 13.69 4.06
N ASN A 728 -45.18 12.80 3.50
CA ASN A 728 -45.57 11.44 3.14
C ASN A 728 -44.46 10.45 3.44
N LYS A 729 -44.82 9.19 3.69
CA LYS A 729 -43.87 8.08 3.74
C LYS A 729 -43.43 7.71 2.33
N THR A 730 -42.19 7.25 2.20
CA THR A 730 -41.64 6.90 0.86
C THR A 730 -42.31 5.70 0.21
N ASP A 731 -42.97 4.84 1.03
CA ASP A 731 -43.74 3.68 0.58
C ASP A 731 -45.24 3.98 0.46
N TRP A 732 -45.68 5.24 0.68
CA TRP A 732 -47.06 5.71 0.56
C TRP A 732 -48.05 5.01 1.50
N THR A 733 -47.55 4.39 2.60
CA THR A 733 -48.45 3.89 3.67
C THR A 733 -49.13 5.03 4.42
N ASN A 734 -50.29 4.77 4.96
CA ASN A 734 -51.11 5.79 5.60
C ASN A 734 -50.56 6.23 6.97
N TYR A 735 -50.92 7.44 7.37
CA TYR A 735 -50.88 7.96 8.75
C TYR A 735 -52.24 7.82 9.42
N ASN A 736 -52.27 7.94 10.76
CA ASN A 736 -53.48 8.09 11.55
C ASN A 736 -53.38 9.38 12.36
N GLU A 737 -53.80 10.50 11.79
CA GLU A 737 -53.64 11.83 12.40
C GLU A 737 -54.57 12.06 13.62
N ARG A 738 -55.46 11.11 13.97
CA ARG A 738 -56.41 11.28 15.06
C ARG A 738 -55.75 11.35 16.43
N ASP A 739 -54.65 10.75 16.60
CA ASP A 739 -53.84 10.71 17.81
C ASP A 739 -52.63 11.66 17.74
N ASP A 740 -52.46 12.41 16.65
CA ASP A 740 -51.42 13.40 16.52
C ASP A 740 -51.69 14.65 17.38
N TYR A 741 -50.67 15.07 18.14
CA TYR A 741 -50.79 16.22 19.04
C TYR A 741 -51.20 17.51 18.33
N SER A 742 -50.63 17.80 17.19
CA SER A 742 -50.87 19.07 16.48
C SER A 742 -52.07 19.02 15.53
N TYR A 743 -52.62 17.82 15.21
CA TYR A 743 -53.72 17.69 14.25
C TYR A 743 -55.07 18.11 14.82
N ASP A 744 -55.83 18.90 14.04
CA ASP A 744 -57.24 19.13 14.24
C ASP A 744 -57.95 19.30 12.88
N GLY A 745 -58.57 18.22 12.39
CA GLY A 745 -59.29 18.19 11.11
C GLY A 745 -60.51 19.11 11.03
N SER A 746 -60.97 19.68 12.15
CA SER A 746 -62.08 20.65 12.17
C SER A 746 -61.62 22.07 11.77
N LYS A 747 -60.31 22.33 11.81
CA LYS A 747 -59.73 23.64 11.45
C LYS A 747 -59.56 23.78 9.94
N THR A 748 -60.63 24.04 9.24
CA THR A 748 -60.66 24.18 7.78
C THR A 748 -60.30 25.59 7.29
N SER A 749 -60.10 26.53 8.19
CA SER A 749 -59.59 27.88 7.95
C SER A 749 -58.50 28.23 8.96
N PHE A 750 -57.61 29.20 8.59
CA PHE A 750 -56.54 29.63 9.49
C PHE A 750 -57.06 30.12 10.82
N THR A 751 -56.74 29.45 11.90
CA THR A 751 -57.20 29.69 13.28
C THR A 751 -55.99 29.53 14.20
N ASP A 752 -55.83 30.46 15.19
CA ASP A 752 -54.77 30.33 16.18
C ASP A 752 -54.82 28.95 16.84
N TRP A 753 -53.62 28.29 16.87
CA TRP A 753 -53.53 26.91 17.34
C TRP A 753 -52.26 26.72 18.18
N ASP A 754 -52.43 26.57 19.47
CA ASP A 754 -51.38 26.49 20.46
C ASP A 754 -50.69 25.12 20.51
N ARG A 755 -51.19 24.09 19.77
CA ARG A 755 -50.54 22.80 19.63
C ARG A 755 -49.51 22.76 18.45
N VAL A 756 -49.37 23.85 17.76
CA VAL A 756 -48.22 24.11 16.87
C VAL A 756 -47.33 25.12 17.55
N THR A 757 -46.09 24.76 17.77
CA THR A 757 -45.17 25.59 18.56
C THR A 757 -44.25 26.45 17.67
N LEU A 758 -43.96 27.68 18.12
CA LEU A 758 -43.05 28.61 17.47
C LEU A 758 -41.91 28.95 18.43
N TYR A 759 -40.73 28.95 17.90
CA TYR A 759 -39.50 29.32 18.62
C TYR A 759 -38.84 30.50 17.94
N ARG A 760 -38.25 31.41 18.72
CA ARG A 760 -37.38 32.47 18.26
C ARG A 760 -36.01 32.26 18.86
N ASN A 761 -34.99 32.05 18.00
CA ASN A 761 -33.61 31.73 18.42
C ASN A 761 -33.56 30.55 19.42
N GLY A 762 -34.39 29.54 19.20
CA GLY A 762 -34.48 28.33 20.05
C GLY A 762 -35.31 28.47 21.31
N THR A 763 -35.89 29.63 21.62
CA THR A 763 -36.78 29.84 22.75
C THR A 763 -38.23 29.74 22.30
N LEU A 764 -39.08 29.01 23.04
CA LEU A 764 -40.50 28.87 22.78
C LEU A 764 -41.20 30.22 22.97
N VAL A 765 -41.82 30.75 21.92
CA VAL A 765 -42.50 32.04 21.90
C VAL A 765 -44.01 31.96 21.66
N TRP A 766 -44.49 30.79 21.22
CA TRP A 766 -45.89 30.49 21.04
C TRP A 766 -46.15 28.99 21.15
N GLY A 767 -47.30 28.61 21.67
CA GLY A 767 -47.80 27.27 21.72
C GLY A 767 -47.38 26.48 22.96
N ILE A 768 -47.83 25.25 23.03
CA ILE A 768 -47.57 24.31 24.11
C ILE A 768 -46.99 23.05 23.52
N GLU A 769 -45.84 22.61 24.02
CA GLU A 769 -45.23 21.32 23.60
C GLU A 769 -46.05 20.15 24.16
N PRO A 770 -46.10 18.99 23.46
CA PRO A 770 -46.74 17.79 23.99
C PRO A 770 -46.09 17.34 25.31
N GLY A 771 -46.90 16.95 26.30
CA GLY A 771 -46.42 16.44 27.58
C GLY A 771 -45.65 15.12 27.43
N MET A 772 -44.72 14.87 28.34
CA MET A 772 -43.99 13.59 28.41
C MET A 772 -44.93 12.45 28.82
#